data_1437fe59913dd67f7eef3217b1371ac1
#
_entry.id   1437fe59913dd67f7eef3217b1371ac1
#
_cell.length_a   1.000
_cell.length_b   1.000
_cell.length_c   1.000
_cell.angle_alpha   90.00
_cell.angle_beta   90.00
_cell.angle_gamma   90.00
#
_symmetry.space_group_name_H-M   'P 1'
#
loop_
_entity.id
_entity.type
_entity.pdbx_description
1 polymer ?
#
loop_
_entity_poly.entity_id
_entity_poly.type
_entity_poly.pdbx_seq_one_letter_code
_entity_poly.pdbx_strand_id
1 'polypeptide(L)'
;NLNEPLTINSSNVNQLNGKTITGSYCPSTRPDNSQYIKGGITIDNVTVDLTIKDVTIKSVGARGWNLAGIYLKGQARLNLTLQGTNTLVGLDDGAGIEVGKDATLVITEQSTGSLKAVGGAYGAAGIGGKPGTTGYEGADKNYGTGTIIIKGGSIVAEGGAYQVSQSMRYHGGAGIGTGLYGIGGTIEILGGRIAAAGGRETGAGIGGGAGGGVDTIVIGGTEGEAPNIAVSSYNNGELGYPGAAIGTGWNGVDGLQLSCGDIRILSGSVEVTGGNIGYGVLKPLPGNGMKGGSVTISEEVQLELPLESKIEPRGDCTYGKKTFRITAYDNQLPDGTYQADISLYRENDTGKDSPVYQTKAEMTVSGFRGTIPDITQWIGHSGNMQMVVELKPSGGGEGKTMEGRVVLNKGKDEAISVTLGKAAYQKTMDLTIHDGRLKNDKNYTLTVRLGEEASEGGTAPDVVTYSSKKASGYQIKTDKVSWYTPLSGVVPVSVQVKEEGGEGENTNSFTVTGSLSMESKEEKNLSLTIGEPLYPVRFHFYSSKVQAAENVSLTAGRLAGALEAPVELKQDKGQFAFDGKLTIDAEAGNHAYALAYLPAGNYRFVINTGITELGSSGGSFTLDSETVKAEDAGTDITVLNAAEALEGELDLSLGNISFSEEDGKLTILYSKTDGSGQVVTARLIDQSYDKCYRITSSGNNVEKYHLSVNTPASGELKLVLKNLTITPAEAIAPIQINGESQVITYLEGE
;
A
#
# COMPACT_ATOMS: atom_id res chain seq x y z
N ASN A 1 -50.56 -45.04 -15.28
CA ASN A 1 -49.18 -45.58 -15.42
C ASN A 1 -48.77 -45.49 -16.89
N LEU A 2 -47.65 -44.78 -17.16
CA LEU A 2 -47.16 -44.55 -18.51
C LEU A 2 -46.25 -45.75 -18.90
N ASN A 3 -46.74 -46.59 -19.80
CA ASN A 3 -46.00 -47.73 -20.37
C ASN A 3 -46.07 -47.77 -21.90
N GLU A 4 -46.78 -46.81 -22.50
CA GLU A 4 -46.91 -46.60 -23.95
C GLU A 4 -47.09 -45.10 -24.24
N PRO A 5 -46.94 -44.60 -25.49
CA PRO A 5 -47.14 -43.21 -25.85
C PRO A 5 -48.57 -42.78 -25.57
N LEU A 6 -48.69 -41.55 -24.94
CA LEU A 6 -49.96 -40.98 -24.59
C LEU A 6 -50.21 -39.72 -25.41
N THR A 7 -51.34 -39.64 -26.11
CA THR A 7 -51.79 -38.38 -26.78
C THR A 7 -53.01 -37.84 -26.06
N ILE A 8 -52.96 -36.61 -25.61
CA ILE A 8 -54.06 -35.86 -24.99
C ILE A 8 -54.55 -34.81 -25.98
N ASN A 9 -55.83 -34.93 -26.36
CA ASN A 9 -56.48 -34.06 -27.33
C ASN A 9 -57.93 -33.77 -26.92
N SER A 10 -58.69 -33.11 -27.76
CA SER A 10 -60.08 -32.75 -27.48
C SER A 10 -61.01 -33.94 -27.13
N SER A 11 -60.65 -35.16 -27.53
CA SER A 11 -61.47 -36.35 -27.26
C SER A 11 -61.28 -36.90 -25.86
N ASN A 12 -60.15 -36.70 -25.21
CA ASN A 12 -59.85 -37.34 -23.90
C ASN A 12 -59.37 -36.34 -22.81
N VAL A 13 -59.19 -35.06 -23.12
CA VAL A 13 -58.71 -34.06 -22.18
C VAL A 13 -59.57 -34.00 -20.91
N ASN A 14 -60.90 -34.08 -21.02
CA ASN A 14 -61.81 -34.01 -19.84
C ASN A 14 -61.58 -35.18 -18.87
N GLN A 15 -61.12 -36.34 -19.35
CA GLN A 15 -60.87 -37.51 -18.49
C GLN A 15 -59.49 -37.44 -17.85
N LEU A 16 -58.50 -36.74 -18.49
CA LEU A 16 -57.10 -36.72 -18.11
C LEU A 16 -56.70 -35.44 -17.36
N ASN A 17 -57.51 -34.38 -17.45
CA ASN A 17 -57.25 -33.12 -16.74
C ASN A 17 -57.21 -33.35 -15.21
N GLY A 18 -56.18 -32.79 -14.56
CA GLY A 18 -55.95 -32.92 -13.12
C GLY A 18 -55.38 -34.29 -12.71
N LYS A 19 -55.04 -35.17 -13.64
CA LYS A 19 -54.52 -36.49 -13.31
C LYS A 19 -53.03 -36.51 -13.04
N THR A 20 -52.61 -37.46 -12.20
CA THR A 20 -51.20 -37.77 -11.97
C THR A 20 -50.78 -38.90 -12.88
N ILE A 21 -49.75 -38.64 -13.66
CA ILE A 21 -49.06 -39.63 -14.52
C ILE A 21 -47.84 -40.16 -13.77
N THR A 22 -47.70 -41.48 -13.76
CA THR A 22 -46.56 -42.21 -13.17
C THR A 22 -46.04 -43.25 -14.14
N GLY A 23 -44.84 -43.77 -13.91
CA GLY A 23 -44.28 -44.89 -14.66
C GLY A 23 -43.20 -44.51 -15.65
N SER A 24 -42.83 -45.48 -16.46
CA SER A 24 -41.67 -45.33 -17.36
C SER A 24 -42.01 -45.78 -18.75
N TYR A 25 -41.59 -44.97 -19.71
CA TYR A 25 -41.60 -45.33 -21.13
C TYR A 25 -40.16 -45.27 -21.69
N CYS A 26 -39.52 -46.43 -21.73
CA CYS A 26 -38.14 -46.57 -22.15
C CYS A 26 -38.05 -47.81 -23.11
N PRO A 27 -38.48 -47.68 -24.36
CA PRO A 27 -38.39 -48.80 -25.29
C PRO A 27 -36.94 -49.31 -25.46
N SER A 28 -36.73 -50.63 -25.27
CA SER A 28 -35.37 -51.24 -25.24
C SER A 28 -34.84 -51.69 -26.59
N THR A 29 -35.66 -51.65 -27.62
CA THR A 29 -35.31 -52.14 -28.97
C THR A 29 -35.68 -51.11 -30.03
N ARG A 30 -34.78 -50.91 -31.03
CA ARG A 30 -35.17 -50.26 -32.28
C ARG A 30 -36.28 -51.07 -32.92
N PRO A 31 -37.47 -50.50 -33.17
CA PRO A 31 -38.43 -51.18 -34.02
C PRO A 31 -37.83 -51.34 -35.39
N ASP A 32 -38.17 -52.43 -36.07
CA ASP A 32 -37.89 -52.54 -37.47
C ASP A 32 -38.53 -51.37 -38.23
N ASN A 33 -37.99 -50.97 -39.36
CA ASN A 33 -38.25 -49.74 -40.13
C ASN A 33 -39.71 -49.43 -40.47
N SER A 34 -40.69 -50.12 -39.91
CA SER A 34 -42.09 -50.01 -40.26
C SER A 34 -43.02 -49.32 -39.25
N GLN A 35 -42.54 -49.03 -38.06
CA GLN A 35 -43.37 -48.35 -37.05
C GLN A 35 -42.71 -47.10 -36.47
N TYR A 36 -43.31 -45.96 -36.77
CA TYR A 36 -42.95 -44.69 -36.18
C TYR A 36 -43.21 -44.71 -34.67
N ILE A 37 -42.17 -44.63 -33.86
CA ILE A 37 -42.32 -44.47 -32.43
C ILE A 37 -42.79 -43.04 -32.19
N LYS A 38 -43.93 -42.90 -31.58
CA LYS A 38 -44.40 -41.59 -31.07
C LYS A 38 -43.63 -41.27 -29.79
N GLY A 39 -43.34 -40.00 -29.55
CA GLY A 39 -42.76 -39.50 -28.27
C GLY A 39 -43.63 -39.92 -27.08
N GLY A 40 -43.15 -39.71 -25.86
CA GLY A 40 -43.83 -40.16 -24.64
C GLY A 40 -45.22 -39.62 -24.44
N ILE A 41 -45.37 -38.32 -24.24
CA ILE A 41 -46.67 -37.63 -24.01
C ILE A 41 -46.83 -36.50 -25.04
N THR A 42 -47.93 -36.51 -25.78
CA THR A 42 -48.26 -35.42 -26.71
C THR A 42 -49.54 -34.70 -26.21
N ILE A 43 -49.45 -33.39 -26.11
CA ILE A 43 -50.61 -32.51 -25.86
C ILE A 43 -50.95 -31.80 -27.16
N ASP A 44 -52.11 -32.11 -27.76
CA ASP A 44 -52.49 -31.63 -29.09
C ASP A 44 -53.65 -30.66 -29.06
N ASN A 45 -53.34 -29.37 -29.19
CA ASN A 45 -54.33 -28.24 -29.28
C ASN A 45 -55.32 -28.17 -28.12
N VAL A 46 -54.96 -28.55 -26.89
CA VAL A 46 -55.80 -28.49 -25.71
C VAL A 46 -55.08 -27.87 -24.53
N THR A 47 -55.84 -27.35 -23.57
CA THR A 47 -55.33 -26.96 -22.25
C THR A 47 -55.55 -28.10 -21.27
N VAL A 48 -54.51 -28.49 -20.53
CA VAL A 48 -54.58 -29.59 -19.57
C VAL A 48 -53.68 -29.32 -18.35
N ASP A 49 -54.19 -29.70 -17.19
CA ASP A 49 -53.44 -29.72 -15.93
C ASP A 49 -52.98 -31.16 -15.68
N LEU A 50 -51.68 -31.36 -15.52
CA LEU A 50 -51.13 -32.68 -15.23
C LEU A 50 -50.14 -32.62 -14.08
N THR A 51 -50.10 -33.69 -13.31
CA THR A 51 -49.00 -33.96 -12.39
C THR A 51 -48.18 -35.13 -12.93
N ILE A 52 -46.87 -34.98 -13.00
CA ILE A 52 -45.97 -36.12 -13.23
C ILE A 52 -45.27 -36.46 -11.92
N LYS A 53 -45.27 -37.74 -11.59
CA LYS A 53 -44.67 -38.27 -10.38
C LYS A 53 -43.83 -39.49 -10.68
N ASP A 54 -42.51 -39.39 -10.45
CA ASP A 54 -41.56 -40.47 -10.68
C ASP A 54 -41.66 -41.02 -12.14
N VAL A 55 -41.77 -40.11 -13.11
CA VAL A 55 -41.89 -40.43 -14.53
C VAL A 55 -40.51 -40.46 -15.17
N THR A 56 -40.24 -41.53 -15.93
CA THR A 56 -39.05 -41.63 -16.78
C THR A 56 -39.46 -41.88 -18.22
N ILE A 57 -39.13 -40.94 -19.12
CA ILE A 57 -39.28 -41.09 -20.55
C ILE A 57 -37.92 -40.97 -21.21
N LYS A 58 -37.50 -42.04 -21.90
CA LYS A 58 -36.27 -42.04 -22.74
C LYS A 58 -36.70 -42.52 -24.12
N SER A 59 -36.84 -41.59 -25.01
CA SER A 59 -37.21 -41.95 -26.40
C SER A 59 -36.07 -42.68 -27.09
N VAL A 60 -36.40 -43.75 -27.85
CA VAL A 60 -35.44 -44.53 -28.63
C VAL A 60 -36.04 -44.72 -30.03
N GLY A 61 -35.34 -44.33 -31.09
CA GLY A 61 -35.85 -44.45 -32.45
C GLY A 61 -34.82 -44.18 -33.56
N ALA A 62 -35.23 -44.33 -34.81
CA ALA A 62 -34.43 -44.00 -35.98
C ALA A 62 -34.67 -42.53 -36.40
N ARG A 63 -33.69 -41.97 -37.14
CA ARG A 63 -33.72 -40.58 -37.66
C ARG A 63 -35.08 -40.13 -38.21
N GLY A 64 -35.53 -38.95 -37.88
CA GLY A 64 -36.41 -38.13 -38.69
C GLY A 64 -37.81 -37.80 -38.17
N TRP A 65 -38.19 -38.11 -36.90
CA TRP A 65 -39.52 -37.76 -36.37
C TRP A 65 -39.50 -37.40 -34.90
N ASN A 66 -40.31 -36.38 -34.55
CA ASN A 66 -40.47 -35.75 -33.26
C ASN A 66 -40.53 -36.74 -32.09
N LEU A 67 -39.39 -36.92 -31.40
CA LEU A 67 -39.25 -37.90 -30.32
C LEU A 67 -39.02 -37.20 -28.98
N ALA A 68 -39.79 -36.14 -28.70
CA ALA A 68 -39.74 -35.46 -27.43
C ALA A 68 -40.27 -36.33 -26.29
N GLY A 69 -39.75 -36.15 -25.07
CA GLY A 69 -40.31 -36.74 -23.87
C GLY A 69 -41.76 -36.32 -23.64
N ILE A 70 -42.01 -35.01 -23.68
CA ILE A 70 -43.37 -34.39 -23.72
C ILE A 70 -43.37 -33.42 -24.91
N TYR A 71 -44.40 -33.47 -25.75
CA TYR A 71 -44.60 -32.59 -26.90
C TYR A 71 -45.89 -31.79 -26.81
N LEU A 72 -45.78 -30.46 -26.77
CA LEU A 72 -46.90 -29.52 -26.86
C LEU A 72 -47.06 -29.07 -28.31
N LYS A 73 -48.12 -29.49 -28.95
CA LYS A 73 -48.38 -29.28 -30.37
C LYS A 73 -49.48 -28.23 -30.60
N GLY A 74 -49.24 -27.33 -31.54
CA GLY A 74 -50.17 -26.29 -31.91
C GLY A 74 -50.38 -25.29 -30.78
N GLN A 75 -51.65 -24.96 -30.46
CA GLN A 75 -52.00 -24.04 -29.38
C GLN A 75 -52.18 -24.75 -28.00
N ALA A 76 -51.44 -25.84 -27.77
CA ALA A 76 -51.49 -26.59 -26.51
C ALA A 76 -51.03 -25.75 -25.33
N ARG A 77 -51.73 -25.90 -24.20
CA ARG A 77 -51.29 -25.36 -22.91
C ARG A 77 -51.20 -26.48 -21.87
N LEU A 78 -50.03 -26.68 -21.32
CA LEU A 78 -49.78 -27.65 -20.26
C LEU A 78 -49.45 -26.92 -18.97
N ASN A 79 -50.29 -27.08 -17.93
CA ASN A 79 -49.93 -26.72 -16.57
C ASN A 79 -49.40 -28.00 -15.90
N LEU A 80 -48.08 -28.05 -15.71
CA LEU A 80 -47.36 -29.23 -15.25
C LEU A 80 -46.91 -29.07 -13.79
N THR A 81 -47.36 -29.97 -12.94
CA THR A 81 -46.89 -30.05 -11.56
C THR A 81 -45.91 -31.21 -11.42
N LEU A 82 -44.76 -30.96 -10.84
CA LEU A 82 -43.69 -31.93 -10.61
C LEU A 82 -43.80 -32.51 -9.21
N GLN A 83 -43.83 -33.83 -9.09
CA GLN A 83 -43.72 -34.57 -7.82
C GLN A 83 -42.67 -35.69 -7.99
N GLY A 84 -41.96 -36.03 -6.92
CA GLY A 84 -40.89 -37.04 -6.96
C GLY A 84 -39.76 -36.70 -7.94
N THR A 85 -39.19 -37.70 -8.58
CA THR A 85 -38.03 -37.52 -9.51
C THR A 85 -38.45 -37.88 -10.92
N ASN A 86 -38.35 -36.91 -11.83
CA ASN A 86 -38.78 -37.09 -13.22
C ASN A 86 -37.60 -36.92 -14.18
N THR A 87 -37.55 -37.77 -15.22
CA THR A 87 -36.51 -37.73 -16.26
C THR A 87 -37.13 -37.80 -17.65
N LEU A 88 -36.91 -36.78 -18.46
CA LEU A 88 -37.43 -36.67 -19.81
C LEU A 88 -36.24 -36.49 -20.79
N VAL A 89 -35.98 -37.46 -21.61
CA VAL A 89 -34.86 -37.43 -22.59
C VAL A 89 -35.44 -37.52 -23.98
N GLY A 90 -35.22 -36.48 -24.78
CA GLY A 90 -35.55 -36.47 -26.20
C GLY A 90 -34.56 -37.30 -26.99
N LEU A 91 -34.94 -37.79 -28.16
CA LEU A 91 -34.09 -38.49 -29.10
C LEU A 91 -33.97 -37.71 -30.40
N ASP A 92 -32.81 -37.77 -31.03
CA ASP A 92 -32.50 -37.10 -32.30
C ASP A 92 -32.86 -35.62 -32.31
N ASP A 93 -33.97 -35.20 -32.91
CA ASP A 93 -34.45 -33.78 -32.97
C ASP A 93 -35.49 -33.44 -31.88
N GLY A 94 -35.83 -34.40 -31.03
CA GLY A 94 -36.82 -34.16 -29.94
C GLY A 94 -36.21 -33.45 -28.71
N ALA A 95 -36.91 -32.53 -28.14
CA ALA A 95 -36.57 -31.93 -26.84
C ALA A 95 -36.95 -32.85 -25.67
N GLY A 96 -36.37 -32.66 -24.51
CA GLY A 96 -36.86 -33.29 -23.29
C GLY A 96 -38.34 -32.95 -23.03
N ILE A 97 -38.69 -31.65 -23.09
CA ILE A 97 -40.04 -31.12 -23.25
C ILE A 97 -40.04 -30.21 -24.47
N GLU A 98 -40.71 -30.59 -25.56
CA GLU A 98 -40.87 -29.76 -26.73
C GLU A 98 -42.06 -28.84 -26.61
N VAL A 99 -41.81 -27.53 -26.69
CA VAL A 99 -42.85 -26.49 -26.64
C VAL A 99 -42.95 -25.89 -28.03
N GLY A 100 -43.94 -26.30 -28.79
CA GLY A 100 -44.22 -25.75 -30.13
C GLY A 100 -44.41 -24.23 -30.08
N LYS A 101 -44.12 -23.52 -31.19
CA LYS A 101 -44.03 -22.06 -31.22
C LYS A 101 -45.29 -21.32 -30.72
N ASP A 102 -46.46 -21.93 -30.84
CA ASP A 102 -47.75 -21.36 -30.40
C ASP A 102 -48.25 -22.00 -29.09
N ALA A 103 -47.46 -22.89 -28.50
CA ALA A 103 -47.82 -23.59 -27.27
C ALA A 103 -47.32 -22.87 -26.02
N THR A 104 -47.91 -23.24 -24.87
CA THR A 104 -47.50 -22.72 -23.56
C THR A 104 -47.26 -23.87 -22.57
N LEU A 105 -46.06 -23.91 -22.00
CA LEU A 105 -45.74 -24.73 -20.86
C LEU A 105 -45.72 -23.86 -19.60
N VAL A 106 -46.40 -24.31 -18.56
CA VAL A 106 -46.30 -23.74 -17.21
C VAL A 106 -45.87 -24.81 -16.24
N ILE A 107 -44.69 -24.74 -15.68
CA ILE A 107 -44.34 -25.55 -14.51
C ILE A 107 -44.82 -24.80 -13.28
N THR A 108 -45.75 -25.38 -12.55
CA THR A 108 -46.52 -24.69 -11.52
C THR A 108 -45.72 -24.48 -10.23
N GLU A 109 -46.15 -23.52 -9.44
CA GLU A 109 -45.62 -23.21 -8.11
C GLU A 109 -45.79 -24.34 -7.09
N GLN A 110 -46.80 -25.23 -7.31
CA GLN A 110 -47.03 -26.41 -6.48
C GLN A 110 -46.04 -27.56 -6.74
N SER A 111 -45.09 -27.35 -7.67
CA SER A 111 -44.06 -28.34 -8.00
C SER A 111 -43.08 -28.50 -6.87
N THR A 112 -43.09 -29.63 -6.17
CA THR A 112 -42.17 -29.98 -5.09
C THR A 112 -41.14 -31.02 -5.52
N GLY A 113 -41.28 -31.57 -6.71
CA GLY A 113 -40.41 -32.61 -7.27
C GLY A 113 -39.30 -32.02 -8.16
N SER A 114 -38.51 -32.94 -8.70
CA SER A 114 -37.43 -32.61 -9.64
C SER A 114 -37.74 -33.08 -11.06
N LEU A 115 -37.12 -32.38 -12.03
CA LEU A 115 -37.14 -32.72 -13.45
C LEU A 115 -35.74 -32.65 -14.02
N LYS A 116 -35.27 -33.74 -14.66
CA LYS A 116 -34.14 -33.70 -15.59
C LYS A 116 -34.70 -33.78 -17.00
N ALA A 117 -34.50 -32.71 -17.80
CA ALA A 117 -34.91 -32.62 -19.19
C ALA A 117 -33.68 -32.52 -20.09
N VAL A 118 -33.50 -33.43 -21.04
CA VAL A 118 -32.33 -33.48 -21.93
C VAL A 118 -32.80 -33.49 -23.39
N GLY A 119 -32.23 -32.58 -24.18
CA GLY A 119 -32.49 -32.49 -25.60
C GLY A 119 -31.80 -33.62 -26.41
N GLY A 120 -32.39 -34.00 -27.55
CA GLY A 120 -31.86 -35.02 -28.45
C GLY A 120 -30.62 -34.54 -29.19
N ALA A 121 -29.87 -35.52 -29.76
CA ALA A 121 -28.53 -35.39 -30.28
C ALA A 121 -28.39 -34.45 -31.51
N TYR A 122 -29.45 -34.01 -32.15
CA TYR A 122 -29.40 -33.07 -33.27
C TYR A 122 -29.53 -31.61 -32.86
N GLY A 123 -29.28 -31.29 -31.60
CA GLY A 123 -29.28 -29.91 -31.12
C GLY A 123 -30.67 -29.41 -30.71
N ALA A 124 -31.52 -30.30 -30.20
CA ALA A 124 -32.78 -29.91 -29.57
C ALA A 124 -32.57 -29.25 -28.20
N ALA A 125 -33.46 -28.41 -27.73
CA ALA A 125 -33.42 -27.86 -26.39
C ALA A 125 -33.70 -28.97 -25.31
N GLY A 126 -33.21 -28.76 -24.08
CA GLY A 126 -33.68 -29.54 -22.93
C GLY A 126 -35.14 -29.34 -22.68
N ILE A 127 -35.58 -28.07 -22.55
CA ILE A 127 -36.97 -27.63 -22.51
C ILE A 127 -37.15 -26.54 -23.55
N GLY A 128 -37.99 -26.76 -24.57
CA GLY A 128 -38.31 -25.73 -25.57
C GLY A 128 -38.35 -26.24 -27.01
N GLY A 129 -37.57 -25.65 -27.89
CA GLY A 129 -37.65 -25.90 -29.34
C GLY A 129 -36.87 -27.14 -29.81
N LYS A 130 -37.34 -27.72 -30.89
CA LYS A 130 -36.56 -28.66 -31.69
C LYS A 130 -35.57 -27.94 -32.61
N PRO A 131 -34.56 -28.64 -33.18
CA PRO A 131 -33.64 -28.03 -34.14
C PRO A 131 -34.36 -27.67 -35.45
N GLY A 132 -33.95 -26.55 -36.06
CA GLY A 132 -34.34 -26.17 -37.38
C GLY A 132 -33.73 -27.10 -38.42
N THR A 133 -34.34 -27.15 -39.63
CA THR A 133 -33.80 -27.90 -40.73
C THR A 133 -32.47 -27.34 -41.22
N THR A 134 -31.49 -28.21 -41.35
CA THR A 134 -30.15 -27.90 -41.82
C THR A 134 -30.17 -27.25 -43.21
N GLY A 135 -30.01 -26.00 -43.27
CA GLY A 135 -29.76 -25.32 -44.52
C GLY A 135 -29.05 -24.03 -44.25
N TYR A 136 -28.17 -23.67 -45.13
CA TYR A 136 -27.53 -22.36 -45.21
C TYR A 136 -28.51 -21.19 -45.38
N GLU A 137 -29.82 -21.41 -45.15
CA GLU A 137 -30.91 -20.47 -45.42
C GLU A 137 -31.31 -19.60 -44.23
N GLY A 138 -30.52 -19.62 -43.13
CA GLY A 138 -30.76 -18.75 -42.00
C GLY A 138 -31.63 -19.34 -40.90
N ALA A 139 -31.70 -18.64 -39.76
CA ALA A 139 -32.54 -19.00 -38.63
C ALA A 139 -34.03 -18.87 -38.94
N ASP A 140 -34.82 -19.87 -38.63
CA ASP A 140 -36.24 -19.92 -38.97
C ASP A 140 -37.17 -19.81 -37.75
N LYS A 141 -38.07 -18.83 -37.77
CA LYS A 141 -39.08 -18.63 -36.73
C LYS A 141 -40.05 -19.81 -36.57
N ASN A 142 -40.13 -20.68 -37.59
CA ASN A 142 -40.96 -21.88 -37.48
C ASN A 142 -40.42 -22.92 -36.52
N TYR A 143 -39.12 -22.82 -36.17
CA TYR A 143 -38.42 -23.73 -35.22
C TYR A 143 -38.10 -23.02 -33.90
N GLY A 144 -38.72 -21.87 -33.61
CA GLY A 144 -38.68 -21.24 -32.29
C GLY A 144 -39.29 -22.09 -31.19
N THR A 145 -39.26 -21.60 -29.99
CA THR A 145 -40.07 -22.15 -28.90
C THR A 145 -41.35 -21.32 -28.69
N GLY A 146 -42.35 -21.87 -28.04
CA GLY A 146 -43.50 -21.15 -27.53
C GLY A 146 -43.17 -20.39 -26.24
N THR A 147 -44.18 -20.33 -25.37
CA THR A 147 -44.04 -19.68 -24.04
C THR A 147 -43.67 -20.72 -22.99
N ILE A 148 -42.62 -20.52 -22.26
CA ILE A 148 -42.17 -21.36 -21.14
C ILE A 148 -42.23 -20.53 -19.87
N ILE A 149 -43.03 -20.96 -18.90
CA ILE A 149 -43.18 -20.28 -17.59
C ILE A 149 -42.85 -21.27 -16.48
N ILE A 150 -41.81 -20.97 -15.69
CA ILE A 150 -41.39 -21.80 -14.56
C ILE A 150 -41.60 -21.02 -13.27
N LYS A 151 -42.48 -21.61 -12.40
CA LYS A 151 -42.84 -20.97 -11.12
C LYS A 151 -42.36 -21.75 -9.91
N GLY A 152 -41.83 -22.99 -10.11
CA GLY A 152 -41.38 -23.82 -8.99
C GLY A 152 -40.68 -25.10 -9.45
N GLY A 153 -40.33 -25.96 -8.51
CA GLY A 153 -39.66 -27.24 -8.75
C GLY A 153 -38.14 -27.12 -8.82
N SER A 154 -37.46 -28.28 -8.89
CA SER A 154 -36.02 -28.38 -9.10
C SER A 154 -35.74 -28.91 -10.51
N ILE A 155 -35.20 -28.10 -11.39
CA ILE A 155 -35.10 -28.39 -12.82
C ILE A 155 -33.62 -28.43 -13.26
N VAL A 156 -33.25 -29.51 -13.91
CA VAL A 156 -32.00 -29.63 -14.64
C VAL A 156 -32.33 -29.75 -16.14
N ALA A 157 -31.93 -28.76 -16.94
CA ALA A 157 -32.21 -28.69 -18.36
C ALA A 157 -30.87 -28.68 -19.14
N GLU A 158 -30.67 -29.68 -19.99
CA GLU A 158 -29.45 -29.85 -20.80
C GLU A 158 -29.82 -29.85 -22.30
N GLY A 159 -29.22 -28.93 -23.06
CA GLY A 159 -29.37 -28.90 -24.53
C GLY A 159 -28.70 -30.10 -25.19
N GLY A 160 -29.29 -30.62 -26.24
CA GLY A 160 -28.68 -31.64 -27.10
C GLY A 160 -27.54 -31.11 -27.95
N ALA A 161 -26.69 -31.97 -28.47
CA ALA A 161 -25.53 -31.59 -29.28
C ALA A 161 -25.44 -32.41 -30.55
N TYR A 162 -25.28 -31.75 -31.70
CA TYR A 162 -25.13 -32.38 -33.01
C TYR A 162 -23.67 -32.35 -33.49
N GLN A 163 -23.14 -33.53 -33.85
CA GLN A 163 -21.81 -33.64 -34.45
C GLN A 163 -21.93 -33.82 -35.96
N VAL A 164 -21.55 -32.82 -36.74
CA VAL A 164 -21.71 -32.83 -38.20
C VAL A 164 -20.68 -33.68 -38.92
N SER A 165 -19.47 -33.84 -38.42
CA SER A 165 -18.44 -34.78 -38.85
C SER A 165 -17.23 -34.73 -37.92
N GLN A 166 -16.23 -35.61 -38.09
CA GLN A 166 -14.98 -35.60 -37.30
C GLN A 166 -14.18 -34.30 -37.43
N SER A 167 -14.44 -33.50 -38.48
CA SER A 167 -13.78 -32.22 -38.72
C SER A 167 -14.71 -31.01 -38.54
N MET A 168 -15.98 -31.19 -38.21
CA MET A 168 -16.98 -30.14 -38.10
C MET A 168 -17.53 -30.06 -36.68
N ARG A 169 -17.80 -28.83 -36.31
CA ARG A 169 -18.21 -28.32 -35.01
C ARG A 169 -19.51 -28.91 -34.54
N TYR A 170 -19.62 -29.06 -33.25
CA TYR A 170 -20.88 -29.41 -32.60
C TYR A 170 -21.84 -28.22 -32.62
N HIS A 171 -23.09 -28.46 -32.94
CA HIS A 171 -24.16 -27.49 -32.87
C HIS A 171 -25.12 -27.89 -31.77
N GLY A 172 -25.20 -27.08 -30.69
CA GLY A 172 -26.02 -27.38 -29.52
C GLY A 172 -27.34 -26.64 -29.49
N GLY A 173 -28.35 -27.26 -28.91
CA GLY A 173 -29.58 -26.60 -28.48
C GLY A 173 -29.40 -25.85 -27.17
N ALA A 174 -30.35 -25.01 -26.79
CA ALA A 174 -30.38 -24.39 -25.47
C ALA A 174 -30.70 -25.40 -24.36
N GLY A 175 -30.27 -25.14 -23.12
CA GLY A 175 -30.78 -25.84 -21.97
C GLY A 175 -32.30 -25.59 -21.83
N ILE A 176 -32.70 -24.33 -21.76
CA ILE A 176 -34.09 -23.86 -21.81
C ILE A 176 -34.19 -22.83 -22.92
N GLY A 177 -35.03 -23.09 -23.97
CA GLY A 177 -35.23 -22.16 -25.05
C GLY A 177 -35.34 -22.81 -26.41
N THR A 178 -34.60 -22.31 -27.43
CA THR A 178 -34.71 -22.84 -28.77
C THR A 178 -33.72 -23.98 -29.05
N GLY A 179 -34.06 -24.83 -29.99
CA GLY A 179 -33.09 -25.74 -30.61
C GLY A 179 -32.15 -25.00 -31.57
N LEU A 180 -31.25 -25.76 -32.23
CA LEU A 180 -30.36 -25.30 -33.27
C LEU A 180 -31.14 -24.49 -34.33
N TYR A 181 -30.67 -23.27 -34.67
CA TYR A 181 -31.25 -22.34 -35.64
C TYR A 181 -32.69 -21.84 -35.34
N GLY A 182 -33.25 -22.17 -34.17
CA GLY A 182 -34.58 -21.69 -33.76
C GLY A 182 -34.54 -20.21 -33.31
N ILE A 183 -35.55 -19.46 -33.71
CA ILE A 183 -35.69 -18.06 -33.30
C ILE A 183 -37.13 -17.81 -32.76
N GLY A 184 -37.18 -17.03 -31.72
CA GLY A 184 -38.45 -16.60 -31.06
C GLY A 184 -38.85 -17.43 -29.88
N GLY A 185 -39.86 -16.91 -29.16
CA GLY A 185 -40.41 -17.47 -27.95
C GLY A 185 -40.16 -16.63 -26.72
N THR A 186 -40.86 -16.97 -25.64
CA THR A 186 -40.81 -16.27 -24.36
C THR A 186 -40.45 -17.26 -23.24
N ILE A 187 -39.47 -16.88 -22.43
CA ILE A 187 -39.07 -17.65 -21.26
C ILE A 187 -39.24 -16.78 -20.02
N GLU A 188 -40.07 -17.28 -19.07
CA GLU A 188 -40.27 -16.62 -17.78
C GLU A 188 -39.90 -17.62 -16.65
N ILE A 189 -38.91 -17.29 -15.86
CA ILE A 189 -38.50 -18.09 -14.70
C ILE A 189 -38.77 -17.25 -13.46
N LEU A 190 -39.92 -17.52 -12.84
CA LEU A 190 -40.45 -16.72 -11.77
C LEU A 190 -40.21 -17.36 -10.39
N GLY A 191 -39.69 -18.58 -10.34
CA GLY A 191 -39.39 -19.30 -9.11
C GLY A 191 -38.68 -20.63 -9.38
N GLY A 192 -38.39 -21.37 -8.31
CA GLY A 192 -37.74 -22.68 -8.36
C GLY A 192 -36.23 -22.64 -8.39
N ARG A 193 -35.63 -23.83 -8.40
CA ARG A 193 -34.19 -24.04 -8.50
C ARG A 193 -33.87 -24.60 -9.88
N ILE A 194 -33.12 -23.88 -10.67
CA ILE A 194 -32.84 -24.18 -12.06
C ILE A 194 -31.36 -24.38 -12.30
N ALA A 195 -30.98 -25.49 -12.91
CA ALA A 195 -29.68 -25.68 -13.49
C ALA A 195 -29.86 -25.86 -15.01
N ALA A 196 -29.39 -24.91 -15.82
CA ALA A 196 -29.53 -24.93 -17.26
C ALA A 196 -28.18 -24.87 -17.96
N ALA A 197 -27.93 -25.85 -18.83
CA ALA A 197 -26.70 -25.93 -19.61
C ALA A 197 -27.01 -26.01 -21.11
N GLY A 198 -26.33 -25.19 -21.92
CA GLY A 198 -26.40 -25.29 -23.38
C GLY A 198 -25.81 -26.60 -23.89
N GLY A 199 -26.30 -27.03 -25.05
CA GLY A 199 -25.72 -28.20 -25.74
C GLY A 199 -24.26 -27.89 -26.14
N ARG A 200 -23.45 -28.95 -26.15
CA ARG A 200 -22.00 -28.95 -26.32
C ARG A 200 -21.50 -27.77 -27.18
N GLU A 201 -20.79 -26.85 -26.54
CA GLU A 201 -20.01 -25.71 -27.09
C GLU A 201 -20.78 -24.50 -27.65
N THR A 202 -22.05 -24.64 -28.11
CA THR A 202 -22.62 -23.55 -28.93
C THR A 202 -24.03 -23.12 -28.55
N GLY A 203 -24.76 -23.89 -27.76
CA GLY A 203 -26.08 -23.50 -27.24
C GLY A 203 -25.99 -22.59 -26.03
N ALA A 204 -26.98 -21.72 -25.81
CA ALA A 204 -27.13 -20.97 -24.58
C ALA A 204 -27.63 -21.88 -23.43
N GLY A 205 -27.27 -21.55 -22.19
CA GLY A 205 -27.90 -22.18 -21.04
C GLY A 205 -29.41 -21.91 -21.01
N ILE A 206 -29.78 -20.63 -21.08
CA ILE A 206 -31.17 -20.15 -21.20
C ILE A 206 -31.20 -19.21 -22.43
N GLY A 207 -32.01 -19.56 -23.46
CA GLY A 207 -32.13 -18.72 -24.65
C GLY A 207 -32.05 -19.46 -25.97
N GLY A 208 -31.08 -19.12 -26.82
CA GLY A 208 -30.94 -19.68 -28.16
C GLY A 208 -30.08 -20.93 -28.25
N GLY A 209 -30.44 -21.89 -29.09
CA GLY A 209 -29.48 -22.86 -29.63
C GLY A 209 -28.48 -22.20 -30.55
N ALA A 210 -27.47 -22.95 -31.07
CA ALA A 210 -26.50 -22.39 -32.03
C ALA A 210 -27.23 -21.77 -33.24
N GLY A 211 -26.86 -20.56 -33.64
CA GLY A 211 -27.55 -19.80 -34.66
C GLY A 211 -28.99 -19.42 -34.32
N GLY A 212 -29.35 -19.45 -33.04
CA GLY A 212 -30.69 -19.18 -32.53
C GLY A 212 -30.73 -18.11 -31.43
N GLY A 213 -31.96 -17.68 -31.13
CA GLY A 213 -32.25 -16.68 -30.09
C GLY A 213 -33.73 -16.73 -29.68
N VAL A 214 -34.06 -16.03 -28.63
CA VAL A 214 -35.45 -15.88 -28.15
C VAL A 214 -35.86 -14.41 -28.14
N ASP A 215 -37.20 -14.15 -28.13
CA ASP A 215 -37.70 -12.77 -28.15
C ASP A 215 -37.64 -12.15 -26.75
N THR A 216 -37.92 -12.92 -25.70
CA THR A 216 -37.96 -12.40 -24.32
C THR A 216 -37.47 -13.43 -23.30
N ILE A 217 -36.68 -13.01 -22.36
CA ILE A 217 -36.30 -13.77 -21.17
C ILE A 217 -36.59 -12.90 -19.94
N VAL A 218 -37.38 -13.39 -19.02
CA VAL A 218 -37.64 -12.76 -17.73
C VAL A 218 -37.26 -13.71 -16.59
N ILE A 219 -36.42 -13.23 -15.70
CA ILE A 219 -35.96 -13.97 -14.52
C ILE A 219 -36.35 -13.18 -13.27
N GLY A 220 -37.07 -13.82 -12.38
CA GLY A 220 -37.62 -13.17 -11.18
C GLY A 220 -38.77 -12.22 -11.47
N GLY A 221 -39.31 -11.63 -10.45
CA GLY A 221 -40.46 -10.72 -10.48
C GLY A 221 -40.85 -10.26 -9.09
N THR A 222 -42.02 -9.65 -9.00
CA THR A 222 -42.56 -9.17 -7.72
C THR A 222 -43.44 -10.21 -7.00
N GLU A 223 -43.77 -11.31 -7.65
CA GLU A 223 -44.63 -12.36 -7.12
C GLU A 223 -43.91 -13.70 -7.05
N GLY A 224 -44.10 -14.44 -5.96
CA GLY A 224 -43.55 -15.76 -5.76
C GLY A 224 -42.23 -15.80 -5.03
N GLU A 225 -41.66 -17.01 -4.90
CA GLU A 225 -40.34 -17.25 -4.34
C GLU A 225 -39.30 -16.92 -5.41
N ALA A 226 -38.31 -16.09 -5.05
CA ALA A 226 -37.26 -15.67 -5.98
C ALA A 226 -36.48 -16.87 -6.54
N PRO A 227 -36.23 -16.95 -7.87
CA PRO A 227 -35.57 -18.09 -8.47
C PRO A 227 -34.09 -18.19 -8.05
N ASN A 228 -33.59 -19.42 -7.98
CA ASN A 228 -32.17 -19.74 -7.81
C ASN A 228 -31.71 -20.45 -9.05
N ILE A 229 -30.79 -19.81 -9.81
CA ILE A 229 -30.39 -20.26 -11.14
C ILE A 229 -28.87 -20.46 -11.20
N ALA A 230 -28.48 -21.68 -11.58
CA ALA A 230 -27.12 -21.96 -12.04
C ALA A 230 -27.16 -22.16 -13.56
N VAL A 231 -26.42 -21.35 -14.30
CA VAL A 231 -26.50 -21.34 -15.76
C VAL A 231 -25.13 -21.33 -16.42
N SER A 232 -24.99 -22.10 -17.49
CA SER A 232 -23.76 -22.12 -18.30
C SER A 232 -24.08 -22.30 -19.78
N SER A 233 -23.29 -21.64 -20.63
CA SER A 233 -23.04 -22.23 -21.94
C SER A 233 -22.06 -23.37 -21.73
N TYR A 234 -22.30 -24.53 -22.31
CA TYR A 234 -21.34 -25.62 -22.24
C TYR A 234 -20.03 -25.19 -22.94
N ASN A 235 -18.95 -25.04 -22.18
CA ASN A 235 -17.62 -24.69 -22.71
C ASN A 235 -16.60 -25.69 -22.15
N ASN A 236 -16.18 -26.65 -22.99
CA ASN A 236 -15.10 -27.56 -22.62
C ASN A 236 -13.70 -27.05 -23.03
N GLY A 237 -13.61 -25.80 -23.50
CA GLY A 237 -12.35 -25.15 -23.84
C GLY A 237 -11.71 -25.54 -25.19
N GLU A 238 -12.27 -26.49 -25.92
CA GLU A 238 -11.61 -27.01 -27.12
C GLU A 238 -11.79 -26.17 -28.39
N LEU A 239 -12.86 -25.41 -28.56
CA LEU A 239 -13.13 -24.69 -29.82
C LEU A 239 -13.35 -23.16 -29.70
N GLY A 240 -13.49 -22.58 -28.53
CA GLY A 240 -13.52 -21.13 -28.34
C GLY A 240 -14.74 -20.37 -28.87
N TYR A 241 -15.89 -21.04 -29.07
CA TYR A 241 -17.10 -20.42 -29.61
C TYR A 241 -18.36 -20.69 -28.77
N PRO A 242 -18.37 -20.33 -27.50
CA PRO A 242 -19.52 -20.60 -26.63
C PRO A 242 -20.73 -19.75 -27.02
N GLY A 243 -21.94 -20.31 -26.81
CA GLY A 243 -23.17 -19.55 -26.71
C GLY A 243 -23.13 -18.62 -25.51
N ALA A 244 -24.16 -17.80 -25.29
CA ALA A 244 -24.35 -17.07 -24.05
C ALA A 244 -24.76 -18.04 -22.92
N ALA A 245 -24.46 -17.68 -21.67
CA ALA A 245 -25.13 -18.36 -20.56
C ALA A 245 -26.65 -18.06 -20.60
N ILE A 246 -26.99 -16.77 -20.74
CA ILE A 246 -28.38 -16.30 -20.91
C ILE A 246 -28.40 -15.41 -22.16
N GLY A 247 -29.11 -15.82 -23.23
CA GLY A 247 -29.22 -15.02 -24.45
C GLY A 247 -29.11 -15.84 -25.74
N THR A 248 -28.28 -15.41 -26.70
CA THR A 248 -28.15 -16.13 -27.99
C THR A 248 -27.22 -17.34 -27.87
N GLY A 249 -27.44 -18.29 -28.76
CA GLY A 249 -26.40 -19.26 -29.08
C GLY A 249 -25.22 -18.61 -29.83
N TRP A 250 -24.22 -19.44 -30.19
CA TRP A 250 -23.14 -19.07 -31.09
C TRP A 250 -23.66 -18.64 -32.45
N ASN A 251 -23.15 -17.55 -33.04
CA ASN A 251 -23.46 -17.18 -34.42
C ASN A 251 -22.25 -17.44 -35.34
N GLY A 252 -22.35 -18.51 -36.09
CA GLY A 252 -21.35 -18.88 -37.09
C GLY A 252 -21.92 -19.11 -38.47
N VAL A 253 -23.06 -18.49 -38.81
CA VAL A 253 -23.78 -18.63 -40.08
C VAL A 253 -23.64 -17.36 -40.88
N ASP A 254 -23.24 -17.50 -42.16
CA ASP A 254 -23.10 -16.35 -43.08
C ASP A 254 -24.42 -15.59 -43.23
N GLY A 255 -24.36 -14.27 -43.19
CA GLY A 255 -25.51 -13.39 -43.35
C GLY A 255 -26.52 -13.37 -42.20
N LEU A 256 -26.32 -14.14 -41.15
CA LEU A 256 -27.27 -14.23 -40.06
C LEU A 256 -27.08 -13.09 -39.06
N GLN A 257 -28.16 -12.34 -38.80
CA GLN A 257 -28.26 -11.33 -37.76
C GLN A 257 -29.05 -11.92 -36.59
N LEU A 258 -28.42 -12.06 -35.42
CA LEU A 258 -29.08 -12.57 -34.21
C LEU A 258 -29.37 -11.43 -33.24
N SER A 259 -30.52 -11.50 -32.55
CA SER A 259 -30.90 -10.67 -31.42
C SER A 259 -30.91 -11.53 -30.17
N CYS A 260 -30.45 -10.98 -29.04
CA CYS A 260 -30.60 -11.64 -27.75
C CYS A 260 -32.04 -11.48 -27.18
N GLY A 261 -32.90 -10.73 -27.87
CA GLY A 261 -34.21 -10.39 -27.34
C GLY A 261 -34.15 -9.41 -26.16
N ASP A 262 -35.28 -9.30 -25.43
CA ASP A 262 -35.35 -8.48 -24.24
C ASP A 262 -35.12 -9.37 -22.99
N ILE A 263 -33.92 -9.25 -22.41
CA ILE A 263 -33.50 -10.01 -21.23
C ILE A 263 -33.69 -9.14 -20.00
N ARG A 264 -34.54 -9.55 -19.08
CA ARG A 264 -34.80 -8.84 -17.83
C ARG A 264 -34.57 -9.79 -16.65
N ILE A 265 -33.54 -9.49 -15.85
CA ILE A 265 -33.27 -10.21 -14.59
C ILE A 265 -33.63 -9.26 -13.46
N LEU A 266 -34.70 -9.54 -12.75
CA LEU A 266 -35.37 -8.60 -11.86
C LEU A 266 -35.13 -8.91 -10.38
N SER A 267 -35.07 -10.22 -10.04
CA SER A 267 -34.81 -10.68 -8.67
C SER A 267 -34.24 -12.11 -8.67
N GLY A 268 -33.73 -12.57 -7.53
CA GLY A 268 -33.25 -13.93 -7.34
C GLY A 268 -31.73 -14.02 -7.37
N SER A 269 -31.23 -15.27 -7.30
CA SER A 269 -29.79 -15.57 -7.39
C SER A 269 -29.49 -16.19 -8.76
N VAL A 270 -28.51 -15.64 -9.45
CA VAL A 270 -28.07 -16.12 -10.78
C VAL A 270 -26.56 -16.35 -10.75
N GLU A 271 -26.16 -17.60 -10.75
CA GLU A 271 -24.79 -18.03 -10.87
C GLU A 271 -24.49 -18.40 -12.33
N VAL A 272 -23.60 -17.66 -12.97
CA VAL A 272 -23.11 -17.93 -14.32
C VAL A 272 -21.75 -18.64 -14.21
N THR A 273 -21.68 -19.89 -14.63
CA THR A 273 -20.43 -20.65 -14.56
C THR A 273 -19.61 -20.62 -15.86
N GLY A 274 -20.15 -20.06 -16.93
CA GLY A 274 -19.47 -19.83 -18.21
C GLY A 274 -20.37 -19.24 -19.28
N GLY A 275 -19.82 -18.36 -20.09
CA GLY A 275 -20.53 -17.63 -21.13
C GLY A 275 -20.91 -16.19 -20.73
N ASN A 276 -21.58 -15.49 -21.62
CA ASN A 276 -22.00 -14.09 -21.46
C ASN A 276 -23.48 -14.00 -21.06
N ILE A 277 -23.93 -12.81 -20.69
CA ILE A 277 -25.37 -12.46 -20.67
C ILE A 277 -25.62 -11.55 -21.87
N GLY A 278 -26.55 -11.96 -22.75
CA GLY A 278 -26.90 -11.29 -23.99
C GLY A 278 -26.39 -12.03 -25.22
N TYR A 279 -25.26 -11.62 -25.75
CA TYR A 279 -24.72 -12.24 -26.96
C TYR A 279 -23.77 -13.42 -26.64
N GLY A 280 -23.94 -14.51 -27.37
CA GLY A 280 -22.93 -15.56 -27.51
C GLY A 280 -21.74 -15.07 -28.34
N VAL A 281 -20.79 -15.96 -28.63
CA VAL A 281 -19.65 -15.61 -29.46
C VAL A 281 -20.05 -15.53 -30.94
N LEU A 282 -19.59 -14.45 -31.59
CA LEU A 282 -19.75 -14.23 -33.02
C LEU A 282 -18.51 -14.71 -33.77
N LYS A 283 -18.68 -15.62 -34.76
CA LYS A 283 -17.63 -15.87 -35.73
C LYS A 283 -17.70 -14.78 -36.81
N PRO A 284 -16.59 -14.08 -37.08
CA PRO A 284 -16.59 -13.04 -38.13
C PRO A 284 -16.69 -13.69 -39.53
N LEU A 285 -17.89 -13.80 -40.02
CA LEU A 285 -18.23 -14.23 -41.39
C LEU A 285 -18.92 -13.09 -42.12
N PRO A 286 -18.88 -13.04 -43.46
CA PRO A 286 -19.52 -11.98 -44.24
C PRO A 286 -21.00 -11.86 -43.90
N GLY A 287 -21.45 -10.65 -43.54
CA GLY A 287 -22.85 -10.34 -43.31
C GLY A 287 -23.48 -10.89 -42.03
N ASN A 288 -22.74 -11.67 -41.22
CA ASN A 288 -23.27 -12.08 -39.92
C ASN A 288 -23.05 -11.01 -38.85
N GLY A 289 -23.86 -11.04 -37.81
CA GLY A 289 -23.75 -10.06 -36.71
C GLY A 289 -24.62 -10.41 -35.53
N MET A 290 -24.37 -9.70 -34.46
CA MET A 290 -25.20 -9.66 -33.25
C MET A 290 -25.82 -8.26 -33.19
N LYS A 291 -27.15 -8.15 -33.29
CA LYS A 291 -27.83 -6.85 -33.37
C LYS A 291 -29.21 -6.91 -32.72
N GLY A 292 -29.49 -5.92 -31.91
CA GLY A 292 -30.77 -5.77 -31.25
C GLY A 292 -30.88 -6.52 -29.93
N GLY A 293 -31.97 -6.28 -29.23
CA GLY A 293 -32.21 -6.73 -27.87
C GLY A 293 -31.61 -5.81 -26.82
N SER A 294 -31.87 -6.13 -25.58
CA SER A 294 -31.36 -5.40 -24.42
C SER A 294 -31.21 -6.31 -23.22
N VAL A 295 -30.28 -5.99 -22.34
CA VAL A 295 -30.11 -6.68 -21.06
C VAL A 295 -30.33 -5.69 -19.92
N THR A 296 -31.40 -5.95 -19.16
CA THR A 296 -31.74 -5.21 -17.93
C THR A 296 -31.45 -6.10 -16.73
N ILE A 297 -30.69 -5.62 -15.76
CA ILE A 297 -30.42 -6.34 -14.51
C ILE A 297 -30.64 -5.41 -13.34
N SER A 298 -31.54 -5.80 -12.43
CA SER A 298 -31.86 -5.04 -11.22
C SER A 298 -30.75 -5.17 -10.18
N GLU A 299 -30.64 -4.19 -9.30
CA GLU A 299 -29.76 -4.25 -8.13
C GLU A 299 -30.18 -5.28 -7.07
N GLU A 300 -31.43 -5.75 -7.13
CA GLU A 300 -31.98 -6.79 -6.24
C GLU A 300 -31.49 -8.21 -6.61
N VAL A 301 -30.84 -8.36 -7.75
CA VAL A 301 -30.31 -9.65 -8.23
C VAL A 301 -28.98 -9.94 -7.54
N GLN A 302 -28.82 -11.14 -7.01
CA GLN A 302 -27.52 -11.67 -6.62
C GLN A 302 -26.88 -12.33 -7.84
N LEU A 303 -26.02 -11.59 -8.56
CA LEU A 303 -25.38 -12.09 -9.77
C LEU A 303 -23.92 -12.48 -9.48
N GLU A 304 -23.60 -13.75 -9.72
CA GLU A 304 -22.23 -14.23 -9.80
C GLU A 304 -21.87 -14.45 -11.27
N LEU A 305 -20.90 -13.70 -11.77
CA LEU A 305 -20.49 -13.72 -13.18
C LEU A 305 -18.96 -13.78 -13.27
N PRO A 306 -18.38 -14.71 -14.05
CA PRO A 306 -16.94 -14.75 -14.32
C PRO A 306 -16.41 -13.41 -14.85
N LEU A 307 -15.17 -13.05 -14.46
CA LEU A 307 -14.59 -11.76 -14.87
C LEU A 307 -14.37 -11.64 -16.39
N GLU A 308 -14.14 -12.73 -17.08
CA GLU A 308 -14.01 -12.80 -18.53
C GLU A 308 -15.34 -12.63 -19.27
N SER A 309 -16.46 -12.89 -18.59
CA SER A 309 -17.79 -12.73 -19.18
C SER A 309 -18.15 -11.27 -19.49
N LYS A 310 -19.14 -11.10 -20.36
CA LYS A 310 -19.68 -9.80 -20.76
C LYS A 310 -21.19 -9.74 -20.54
N ILE A 311 -21.70 -8.54 -20.36
CA ILE A 311 -23.12 -8.21 -20.39
C ILE A 311 -23.31 -7.29 -21.58
N GLU A 312 -23.88 -7.79 -22.69
CA GLU A 312 -24.03 -7.05 -23.95
C GLU A 312 -25.27 -7.51 -24.73
N PRO A 313 -26.08 -6.61 -25.30
CA PRO A 313 -26.03 -5.15 -25.16
C PRO A 313 -26.62 -4.70 -23.82
N ARG A 314 -25.97 -3.77 -23.15
CA ARG A 314 -26.46 -3.25 -21.87
C ARG A 314 -27.66 -2.30 -22.11
N GLY A 315 -28.81 -2.65 -21.59
CA GLY A 315 -29.95 -1.76 -21.38
C GLY A 315 -29.86 -1.06 -20.02
N ASP A 316 -30.93 -1.11 -19.22
CA ASP A 316 -30.92 -0.62 -17.82
C ASP A 316 -30.27 -1.65 -16.89
N CYS A 317 -28.99 -1.90 -17.10
CA CYS A 317 -28.21 -2.86 -16.33
C CYS A 317 -27.49 -2.13 -15.19
N THR A 318 -27.70 -2.57 -13.96
CA THR A 318 -27.02 -1.98 -12.79
C THR A 318 -25.60 -2.52 -12.60
N TYR A 319 -25.29 -3.70 -13.14
CA TYR A 319 -24.00 -4.36 -12.96
C TYR A 319 -22.90 -3.79 -13.86
N GLY A 320 -21.75 -3.54 -13.26
CA GLY A 320 -20.50 -3.18 -13.94
C GLY A 320 -19.29 -3.78 -13.27
N LYS A 321 -18.20 -3.95 -14.00
CA LYS A 321 -16.91 -4.39 -13.42
C LYS A 321 -16.29 -3.24 -12.65
N LYS A 322 -16.07 -3.44 -11.35
CA LYS A 322 -15.43 -2.48 -10.47
C LYS A 322 -14.04 -2.98 -10.12
N THR A 323 -13.03 -2.21 -10.45
CA THR A 323 -11.64 -2.49 -10.06
C THR A 323 -11.24 -1.51 -8.96
N PHE A 324 -11.07 -2.01 -7.76
CA PHE A 324 -10.65 -1.21 -6.61
C PHE A 324 -9.14 -1.21 -6.49
N ARG A 325 -8.55 0.00 -6.45
CA ARG A 325 -7.16 0.27 -6.12
C ARG A 325 -7.12 0.87 -4.74
N ILE A 326 -6.81 0.05 -3.74
CA ILE A 326 -6.91 0.44 -2.35
C ILE A 326 -5.53 0.79 -1.82
N THR A 327 -5.42 2.00 -1.28
CA THR A 327 -4.22 2.48 -0.60
C THR A 327 -4.60 2.96 0.79
N ALA A 328 -3.93 2.44 1.80
CA ALA A 328 -4.11 2.82 3.19
C ALA A 328 -2.92 3.67 3.65
N TYR A 329 -3.18 4.69 4.45
CA TYR A 329 -2.15 5.51 5.08
C TYR A 329 -2.42 5.60 6.57
N ASP A 330 -1.49 5.10 7.38
CA ASP A 330 -1.58 5.20 8.83
C ASP A 330 -0.19 5.08 9.47
N ASN A 331 0.17 6.09 10.25
CA ASN A 331 1.47 6.17 10.92
C ASN A 331 1.63 5.23 12.12
N GLN A 332 0.61 4.45 12.44
CA GLN A 332 0.64 3.42 13.48
C GLN A 332 0.64 1.99 12.91
N LEU A 333 0.63 1.83 11.58
CA LEU A 333 0.75 0.52 10.95
C LEU A 333 2.22 0.16 10.75
N PRO A 334 2.77 -0.83 11.49
CA PRO A 334 4.11 -1.35 11.26
C PRO A 334 4.27 -1.91 9.84
N ASP A 335 5.49 -1.86 9.32
CA ASP A 335 5.83 -2.53 8.07
C ASP A 335 5.60 -4.03 8.18
N GLY A 336 5.03 -4.63 7.14
CA GLY A 336 4.71 -6.05 7.13
C GLY A 336 3.53 -6.41 6.26
N THR A 337 3.10 -7.67 6.38
CA THR A 337 1.97 -8.22 5.64
C THR A 337 0.75 -8.38 6.56
N TYR A 338 -0.40 -8.00 6.06
CA TYR A 338 -1.69 -8.04 6.76
C TYR A 338 -2.72 -8.80 5.93
N GLN A 339 -3.58 -9.55 6.61
CA GLN A 339 -4.83 -10.03 6.01
C GLN A 339 -5.86 -8.90 6.11
N ALA A 340 -6.44 -8.54 4.99
CA ALA A 340 -7.46 -7.49 4.86
C ALA A 340 -8.82 -8.12 4.57
N ASP A 341 -9.77 -7.99 5.49
CA ASP A 341 -11.17 -8.30 5.28
C ASP A 341 -11.86 -7.01 4.79
N ILE A 342 -12.30 -6.99 3.54
CA ILE A 342 -12.83 -5.81 2.84
C ILE A 342 -14.33 -5.94 2.70
N SER A 343 -15.07 -4.98 3.20
CA SER A 343 -16.53 -4.92 3.12
C SER A 343 -16.98 -3.58 2.54
N LEU A 344 -17.96 -3.61 1.66
CA LEU A 344 -18.57 -2.43 1.05
C LEU A 344 -20.02 -2.31 1.50
N TYR A 345 -20.40 -1.18 2.04
CA TYR A 345 -21.73 -0.88 2.55
C TYR A 345 -22.34 0.31 1.81
N ARG A 346 -23.67 0.38 1.76
CA ARG A 346 -24.36 1.61 1.37
C ARG A 346 -24.10 2.70 2.42
N GLU A 347 -23.94 3.95 2.02
CA GLU A 347 -23.65 5.07 2.94
C GLU A 347 -24.71 5.23 4.04
N ASN A 348 -25.95 4.83 3.77
CA ASN A 348 -27.07 4.90 4.71
C ASN A 348 -27.22 3.67 5.62
N ASP A 349 -26.38 2.66 5.46
CA ASP A 349 -26.38 1.46 6.33
C ASP A 349 -25.56 1.76 7.59
N THR A 350 -26.22 2.41 8.56
CA THR A 350 -25.59 2.84 9.82
C THR A 350 -25.20 1.67 10.73
N GLY A 351 -25.85 0.52 10.57
CA GLY A 351 -25.59 -0.70 11.35
C GLY A 351 -24.44 -1.53 10.80
N LYS A 352 -24.09 -1.32 9.52
CA LYS A 352 -23.12 -2.16 8.79
C LYS A 352 -23.44 -3.66 8.87
N ASP A 353 -24.73 -3.99 8.84
CA ASP A 353 -25.20 -5.36 9.04
C ASP A 353 -25.25 -6.17 7.73
N SER A 354 -25.34 -5.49 6.59
CA SER A 354 -25.53 -6.11 5.27
C SER A 354 -24.60 -5.52 4.21
N PRO A 355 -23.36 -6.01 4.10
CA PRO A 355 -22.47 -5.53 3.08
C PRO A 355 -22.98 -5.90 1.68
N VAL A 356 -22.90 -4.95 0.75
CA VAL A 356 -23.22 -5.17 -0.66
C VAL A 356 -22.14 -5.97 -1.40
N TYR A 357 -20.94 -6.03 -0.82
CA TYR A 357 -19.83 -6.83 -1.31
C TYR A 357 -18.84 -7.10 -0.18
N GLN A 358 -18.26 -8.30 -0.16
CA GLN A 358 -17.21 -8.70 0.76
C GLN A 358 -16.13 -9.51 0.03
N THR A 359 -14.88 -9.31 0.44
CA THR A 359 -13.75 -10.12 -0.04
C THR A 359 -12.61 -10.08 0.96
N LYS A 360 -11.63 -10.95 0.71
CA LYS A 360 -10.37 -10.97 1.46
C LYS A 360 -9.20 -10.76 0.51
N ALA A 361 -8.21 -10.03 0.98
CA ALA A 361 -6.98 -9.80 0.24
C ALA A 361 -5.78 -9.71 1.19
N GLU A 362 -4.59 -9.73 0.63
CA GLU A 362 -3.36 -9.46 1.36
C GLU A 362 -2.96 -8.01 1.13
N MET A 363 -2.61 -7.29 2.20
CA MET A 363 -2.08 -5.93 2.15
C MET A 363 -0.62 -5.93 2.59
N THR A 364 0.24 -5.33 1.79
CA THR A 364 1.62 -5.06 2.16
C THR A 364 1.77 -3.62 2.64
N VAL A 365 2.35 -3.43 3.83
CA VAL A 365 2.63 -2.11 4.42
C VAL A 365 4.13 -1.85 4.36
N SER A 366 4.51 -0.68 3.87
CA SER A 366 5.88 -0.18 3.91
C SER A 366 5.87 1.34 4.09
N GLY A 367 6.62 1.84 5.08
CA GLY A 367 6.74 3.26 5.40
C GLY A 367 5.38 3.94 5.66
N PHE A 368 4.50 3.29 6.43
CA PHE A 368 3.13 3.74 6.78
C PHE A 368 2.13 3.77 5.62
N ARG A 369 2.50 3.21 4.48
CA ARG A 369 1.61 3.04 3.34
C ARG A 369 1.31 1.58 3.09
N GLY A 370 0.03 1.21 3.18
CA GLY A 370 -0.46 -0.10 2.80
C GLY A 370 -0.98 -0.11 1.36
N THR A 371 -0.72 -1.17 0.62
CA THR A 371 -1.28 -1.39 -0.72
C THR A 371 -1.89 -2.76 -0.82
N ILE A 372 -3.08 -2.83 -1.42
CA ILE A 372 -3.76 -4.06 -1.76
C ILE A 372 -3.70 -4.23 -3.27
N PRO A 373 -3.41 -5.44 -3.80
CA PRO A 373 -3.50 -5.71 -5.24
C PRO A 373 -4.88 -5.33 -5.79
N ASP A 374 -4.94 -4.92 -7.06
CA ASP A 374 -6.19 -4.54 -7.72
C ASP A 374 -7.24 -5.67 -7.59
N ILE A 375 -8.41 -5.34 -7.04
CA ILE A 375 -9.53 -6.26 -6.86
C ILE A 375 -10.59 -5.91 -7.88
N THR A 376 -10.88 -6.83 -8.79
CA THR A 376 -11.92 -6.65 -9.81
C THR A 376 -13.09 -7.57 -9.54
N GLN A 377 -14.30 -7.01 -9.56
CA GLN A 377 -15.55 -7.75 -9.32
C GLN A 377 -16.73 -7.12 -10.06
N TRP A 378 -17.74 -7.93 -10.38
CA TRP A 378 -19.03 -7.45 -10.83
C TRP A 378 -19.85 -6.96 -9.64
N ILE A 379 -20.31 -5.70 -9.67
CA ILE A 379 -21.11 -5.10 -8.61
C ILE A 379 -22.34 -4.42 -9.23
N GLY A 380 -23.53 -4.77 -8.71
CA GLY A 380 -24.83 -4.25 -9.17
C GLY A 380 -25.28 -2.98 -8.45
N HIS A 381 -24.61 -2.61 -7.38
CA HIS A 381 -24.98 -1.44 -6.60
C HIS A 381 -24.31 -0.18 -7.11
N SER A 382 -24.95 0.97 -6.91
CA SER A 382 -24.46 2.28 -7.34
C SER A 382 -24.73 3.36 -6.28
N GLY A 383 -24.07 4.51 -6.43
CA GLY A 383 -24.17 5.63 -5.49
C GLY A 383 -23.01 5.69 -4.50
N ASN A 384 -23.23 6.39 -3.41
CA ASN A 384 -22.25 6.55 -2.35
C ASN A 384 -22.18 5.28 -1.50
N MET A 385 -20.96 4.79 -1.33
CA MET A 385 -20.65 3.59 -0.55
C MET A 385 -19.58 3.89 0.48
N GLN A 386 -19.58 3.15 1.57
CA GLN A 386 -18.52 3.13 2.57
C GLN A 386 -17.75 1.80 2.46
N MET A 387 -16.47 1.90 2.23
CA MET A 387 -15.57 0.75 2.28
C MET A 387 -14.98 0.65 3.69
N VAL A 388 -15.10 -0.52 4.29
CA VAL A 388 -14.49 -0.86 5.59
C VAL A 388 -13.48 -1.96 5.36
N VAL A 389 -12.28 -1.77 5.86
CA VAL A 389 -11.18 -2.73 5.75
C VAL A 389 -10.68 -3.06 7.15
N GLU A 390 -10.85 -4.30 7.56
CA GLU A 390 -10.29 -4.83 8.80
C GLU A 390 -8.95 -5.49 8.52
N LEU A 391 -7.90 -4.96 9.12
CA LEU A 391 -6.52 -5.40 8.94
C LEU A 391 -6.10 -6.25 10.12
N LYS A 392 -5.57 -7.44 9.87
CA LYS A 392 -5.00 -8.34 10.88
C LYS A 392 -3.57 -8.68 10.49
N PRO A 393 -2.56 -8.39 11.35
CA PRO A 393 -1.17 -8.76 11.04
C PRO A 393 -1.04 -10.26 10.80
N SER A 394 -0.35 -10.67 9.73
CA SER A 394 -0.15 -12.10 9.41
C SER A 394 0.65 -12.85 10.49
N GLY A 395 1.43 -12.14 11.29
CA GLY A 395 2.18 -12.68 12.43
C GLY A 395 1.41 -12.72 13.76
N GLY A 396 0.12 -12.36 13.78
CA GLY A 396 -0.68 -12.20 15.00
C GLY A 396 -0.53 -10.81 15.63
N GLY A 397 -1.53 -10.35 16.35
CA GLY A 397 -1.60 -9.03 16.99
C GLY A 397 -2.99 -8.43 16.91
N GLU A 398 -3.16 -7.24 17.47
CA GLU A 398 -4.42 -6.50 17.38
C GLU A 398 -4.69 -6.07 15.93
N GLY A 399 -5.92 -6.26 15.49
CA GLY A 399 -6.41 -5.80 14.20
C GLY A 399 -6.71 -4.30 14.22
N LYS A 400 -6.73 -3.69 13.05
CA LYS A 400 -7.09 -2.29 12.86
C LYS A 400 -8.15 -2.15 11.79
N THR A 401 -9.20 -1.37 12.05
CA THR A 401 -10.24 -1.05 11.08
C THR A 401 -9.97 0.29 10.45
N MET A 402 -10.04 0.35 9.12
CA MET A 402 -9.90 1.57 8.33
C MET A 402 -11.11 1.75 7.41
N GLU A 403 -11.49 2.98 7.16
CA GLU A 403 -12.66 3.31 6.37
C GLU A 403 -12.31 4.28 5.24
N GLY A 404 -13.02 4.13 4.12
CA GLY A 404 -12.93 5.01 2.97
C GLY A 404 -14.27 5.20 2.28
N ARG A 405 -14.44 6.31 1.55
CA ARG A 405 -15.64 6.57 0.76
C ARG A 405 -15.40 6.18 -0.69
N VAL A 406 -16.42 5.62 -1.31
CA VAL A 406 -16.40 5.15 -2.68
C VAL A 406 -17.69 5.60 -3.37
N VAL A 407 -17.59 6.06 -4.61
CA VAL A 407 -18.75 6.35 -5.45
C VAL A 407 -18.76 5.38 -6.62
N LEU A 408 -19.84 4.59 -6.73
CA LEU A 408 -20.03 3.63 -7.80
C LEU A 408 -21.01 4.17 -8.84
N ASN A 409 -20.62 4.20 -10.12
CA ASN A 409 -21.51 4.57 -11.21
C ASN A 409 -22.33 3.36 -11.68
N LYS A 410 -23.65 3.56 -11.86
CA LYS A 410 -24.57 2.53 -12.31
C LYS A 410 -24.10 1.90 -13.63
N GLY A 411 -23.98 0.60 -13.68
CA GLY A 411 -23.76 -0.19 -14.89
C GLY A 411 -22.43 0.06 -15.65
N LYS A 412 -21.52 0.86 -15.10
CA LYS A 412 -20.25 1.18 -15.74
C LYS A 412 -19.13 0.28 -15.27
N ASP A 413 -18.27 -0.10 -16.21
CA ASP A 413 -16.97 -0.68 -15.89
C ASP A 413 -16.02 0.46 -15.53
N GLU A 414 -15.40 0.42 -14.33
CA GLU A 414 -14.57 1.52 -13.84
C GLU A 414 -13.49 1.04 -12.89
N ALA A 415 -12.36 1.76 -12.92
CA ALA A 415 -11.30 1.62 -11.94
C ALA A 415 -11.43 2.75 -10.91
N ILE A 416 -11.45 2.39 -9.64
CA ILE A 416 -11.76 3.28 -8.52
C ILE A 416 -10.59 3.26 -7.56
N SER A 417 -9.98 4.42 -7.35
CA SER A 417 -8.95 4.58 -6.34
C SER A 417 -9.60 4.89 -5.00
N VAL A 418 -9.30 4.06 -4.00
CA VAL A 418 -9.82 4.20 -2.64
C VAL A 418 -8.66 4.52 -1.72
N THR A 419 -8.78 5.61 -1.01
CA THR A 419 -7.81 6.00 0.02
C THR A 419 -8.43 5.79 1.39
N LEU A 420 -7.80 4.94 2.20
CA LEU A 420 -8.15 4.71 3.58
C LEU A 420 -7.23 5.56 4.47
N GLY A 421 -7.80 6.22 5.46
CA GLY A 421 -7.07 7.17 6.29
C GLY A 421 -6.81 8.51 5.58
N LYS A 422 -5.84 9.27 6.07
CA LYS A 422 -5.46 10.57 5.47
C LYS A 422 -4.44 10.35 4.37
N ALA A 423 -4.70 10.86 3.17
CA ALA A 423 -3.74 10.83 2.07
C ALA A 423 -2.38 11.39 2.51
N ALA A 424 -1.32 10.65 2.23
CA ALA A 424 0.03 11.01 2.61
C ALA A 424 0.96 11.03 1.40
N TYR A 425 2.04 11.81 1.53
CA TYR A 425 3.06 11.98 0.50
C TYR A 425 4.34 11.30 0.92
N GLN A 426 5.03 10.71 -0.03
CA GLN A 426 6.32 10.07 0.23
C GLN A 426 7.37 11.13 0.54
N LYS A 427 8.04 10.97 1.65
CA LYS A 427 9.22 11.73 2.08
C LYS A 427 10.39 10.80 2.30
N THR A 428 11.58 11.32 2.14
CA THR A 428 12.84 10.62 2.38
C THR A 428 13.73 11.53 3.19
N MET A 429 14.25 11.07 4.32
CA MET A 429 15.05 11.90 5.21
C MET A 429 16.35 11.22 5.60
N ASP A 430 17.43 11.97 5.58
CA ASP A 430 18.66 11.69 6.29
C ASP A 430 18.75 12.59 7.53
N LEU A 431 19.32 12.04 8.58
CA LEU A 431 19.45 12.71 9.87
C LEU A 431 20.91 12.78 10.29
N THR A 432 21.32 13.96 10.70
CA THR A 432 22.62 14.18 11.34
C THR A 432 22.38 14.71 12.75
N ILE A 433 22.95 14.05 13.75
CA ILE A 433 22.90 14.49 15.14
C ILE A 433 24.32 14.79 15.63
N HIS A 434 24.49 15.96 16.19
CA HIS A 434 25.70 16.34 16.90
C HIS A 434 25.36 16.50 18.40
N ASP A 435 25.99 15.71 19.26
CA ASP A 435 25.75 15.78 20.70
C ASP A 435 26.91 15.22 21.50
N GLY A 436 27.38 15.99 22.49
CA GLY A 436 28.50 15.60 23.35
C GLY A 436 28.24 14.39 24.25
N ARG A 437 26.99 13.92 24.35
CA ARG A 437 26.61 12.70 25.09
C ARG A 437 26.82 11.43 24.27
N LEU A 438 27.06 11.53 22.98
CA LEU A 438 27.39 10.39 22.13
C LEU A 438 28.77 9.85 22.48
N LYS A 439 28.86 8.55 22.64
CA LYS A 439 30.14 7.87 22.86
C LYS A 439 30.66 7.37 21.51
N ASN A 440 31.89 7.75 21.17
CA ASN A 440 32.55 7.28 19.96
C ASN A 440 32.61 5.76 19.91
N ASP A 441 32.48 5.21 18.70
CA ASP A 441 32.51 3.77 18.40
C ASP A 441 31.36 2.94 19.00
N LYS A 442 30.35 3.56 19.58
CA LYS A 442 29.10 2.89 19.99
C LYS A 442 28.02 2.98 18.93
N ASN A 443 27.17 1.97 18.90
CA ASN A 443 25.98 1.94 18.06
C ASN A 443 24.76 2.45 18.82
N TYR A 444 23.88 3.12 18.10
CA TYR A 444 22.67 3.73 18.63
C TYR A 444 21.46 3.38 17.77
N THR A 445 20.32 3.17 18.40
CA THR A 445 19.01 3.20 17.77
C THR A 445 18.41 4.59 17.96
N LEU A 446 17.95 5.19 16.86
CA LEU A 446 17.31 6.49 16.84
C LEU A 446 15.83 6.32 16.55
N THR A 447 14.96 6.81 17.44
CA THR A 447 13.52 6.87 17.24
C THR A 447 13.12 8.31 17.02
N VAL A 448 12.79 8.66 15.79
CA VAL A 448 12.39 10.01 15.36
C VAL A 448 10.87 10.12 15.42
N ARG A 449 10.36 11.08 16.14
CA ARG A 449 8.94 11.45 16.19
C ARG A 449 8.76 12.78 15.51
N LEU A 450 7.84 12.83 14.53
CA LEU A 450 7.53 14.00 13.71
C LEU A 450 6.11 14.44 14.02
N GLY A 451 5.93 15.68 14.46
CA GLY A 451 4.65 16.24 14.88
C GLY A 451 4.50 16.31 16.40
N GLU A 452 3.44 16.95 16.84
CA GLU A 452 3.10 17.09 18.27
C GLU A 452 2.46 15.79 18.79
N GLU A 453 2.65 15.50 20.09
CA GLU A 453 1.90 14.42 20.74
C GLU A 453 0.40 14.73 20.68
N ALA A 454 -0.38 13.72 20.28
CA ALA A 454 -1.82 13.89 20.13
C ALA A 454 -2.48 14.27 21.45
N SER A 455 -3.11 15.45 21.51
CA SER A 455 -4.21 15.69 22.45
C SER A 455 -5.38 14.74 22.09
N GLU A 456 -6.25 14.42 23.04
CA GLU A 456 -7.41 13.53 22.83
C GLU A 456 -8.10 13.79 21.47
N GLY A 457 -8.03 12.83 20.56
CA GLY A 457 -8.59 12.92 19.20
C GLY A 457 -7.66 13.47 18.11
N GLY A 458 -6.41 13.85 18.41
CA GLY A 458 -5.42 14.30 17.44
C GLY A 458 -4.75 13.17 16.65
N THR A 459 -4.02 13.52 15.59
CA THR A 459 -3.21 12.57 14.82
C THR A 459 -1.94 12.26 15.61
N ALA A 460 -1.64 10.98 15.84
CA ALA A 460 -0.39 10.56 16.45
C ALA A 460 0.82 11.02 15.60
N PRO A 461 1.98 11.32 16.23
CA PRO A 461 3.19 11.69 15.50
C PRO A 461 3.68 10.55 14.62
N ASP A 462 4.25 10.88 13.46
CA ASP A 462 4.95 9.89 12.64
C ASP A 462 6.19 9.39 13.39
N VAL A 463 6.46 8.09 13.33
CA VAL A 463 7.61 7.48 14.01
C VAL A 463 8.50 6.79 12.99
N VAL A 464 9.74 7.28 12.84
CA VAL A 464 10.75 6.69 11.97
C VAL A 464 11.91 6.18 12.81
N THR A 465 12.37 4.95 12.56
CA THR A 465 13.44 4.34 13.35
C THR A 465 14.68 4.06 12.49
N TYR A 466 15.84 4.42 13.02
CA TYR A 466 17.15 4.07 12.44
C TYR A 466 17.89 3.18 13.45
N SER A 467 18.17 1.96 13.05
CA SER A 467 18.87 0.99 13.90
C SER A 467 20.37 0.93 13.61
N SER A 468 21.15 0.60 14.61
CA SER A 468 22.60 0.32 14.55
C SER A 468 23.40 1.39 13.83
N LYS A 469 23.20 2.66 14.21
CA LYS A 469 23.97 3.78 13.69
C LYS A 469 25.17 4.08 14.57
N LYS A 470 26.35 3.96 14.01
CA LYS A 470 27.61 4.18 14.73
C LYS A 470 27.88 5.66 14.95
N ALA A 471 28.25 6.05 16.17
CA ALA A 471 28.72 7.39 16.46
C ALA A 471 30.22 7.53 16.21
N SER A 472 30.64 8.65 15.61
CA SER A 472 32.03 9.02 15.40
C SER A 472 32.17 10.54 15.51
N GLY A 473 33.15 11.05 16.27
CA GLY A 473 33.33 12.49 16.48
C GLY A 473 32.13 13.17 17.15
N TYR A 474 31.46 12.44 18.06
CA TYR A 474 30.19 12.91 18.71
C TYR A 474 29.09 13.23 17.72
N GLN A 475 29.11 12.56 16.56
CA GLN A 475 28.14 12.70 15.49
C GLN A 475 27.58 11.34 15.10
N ILE A 476 26.30 11.32 14.77
CA ILE A 476 25.65 10.21 14.06
C ILE A 476 25.13 10.75 12.72
N LYS A 477 25.48 10.06 11.63
CA LYS A 477 24.88 10.26 10.30
C LYS A 477 24.09 9.02 9.92
N THR A 478 22.89 9.22 9.40
CA THR A 478 22.04 8.12 8.96
C THR A 478 21.99 8.03 7.44
N ASP A 479 21.66 6.85 6.95
CA ASP A 479 21.20 6.66 5.58
C ASP A 479 19.81 7.29 5.40
N LYS A 480 19.40 7.43 4.14
CA LYS A 480 18.04 7.91 3.82
C LYS A 480 17.00 6.85 4.15
N VAL A 481 15.95 7.25 4.87
CA VAL A 481 14.76 6.43 5.11
C VAL A 481 13.55 7.11 4.50
N SER A 482 12.71 6.32 3.84
CA SER A 482 11.47 6.80 3.22
C SER A 482 10.26 6.43 4.05
N TRP A 483 9.32 7.35 4.16
CA TRP A 483 8.01 7.13 4.80
C TRP A 483 6.93 7.94 4.09
N TYR A 484 5.66 7.68 4.43
CA TYR A 484 4.53 8.46 3.95
C TYR A 484 3.95 9.29 5.10
N THR A 485 3.73 10.57 4.88
CA THR A 485 3.22 11.49 5.90
C THR A 485 2.18 12.46 5.33
N PRO A 486 1.09 12.74 6.07
CA PRO A 486 0.17 13.84 5.76
C PRO A 486 0.68 15.19 6.29
N LEU A 487 1.77 15.20 7.06
CA LEU A 487 2.33 16.40 7.66
C LEU A 487 2.92 17.33 6.61
N SER A 488 2.79 18.64 6.84
CA SER A 488 3.34 19.70 6.00
C SER A 488 3.62 20.95 6.82
N GLY A 489 4.44 21.88 6.28
CA GLY A 489 4.88 23.06 6.98
C GLY A 489 6.07 22.78 7.90
N VAL A 490 6.25 23.59 8.94
CA VAL A 490 7.31 23.38 9.93
C VAL A 490 6.82 22.40 10.99
N VAL A 491 7.45 21.24 11.03
CA VAL A 491 7.05 20.14 11.92
C VAL A 491 8.07 20.01 13.04
N PRO A 492 7.66 20.02 14.33
CA PRO A 492 8.54 19.72 15.44
C PRO A 492 9.04 18.27 15.35
N VAL A 493 10.30 18.08 15.66
CA VAL A 493 10.96 16.78 15.65
C VAL A 493 11.58 16.50 17.00
N SER A 494 11.33 15.30 17.52
CA SER A 494 11.96 14.76 18.72
C SER A 494 12.65 13.44 18.39
N VAL A 495 13.93 13.33 18.72
CA VAL A 495 14.70 12.11 18.46
C VAL A 495 15.16 11.51 19.78
N GLN A 496 14.66 10.34 20.10
CA GLN A 496 15.18 9.52 21.19
C GLN A 496 16.41 8.76 20.69
N VAL A 497 17.54 9.00 21.32
CA VAL A 497 18.82 8.34 21.06
C VAL A 497 19.06 7.31 22.15
N LYS A 498 19.21 6.04 21.77
CA LYS A 498 19.42 4.91 22.70
C LYS A 498 20.65 4.11 22.31
N GLU A 499 21.63 3.97 23.22
CA GLU A 499 22.83 3.14 23.03
C GLU A 499 22.44 1.64 22.94
N GLU A 500 23.00 0.90 21.97
CA GLU A 500 22.76 -0.53 21.80
C GLU A 500 23.74 -1.36 22.65
N GLY A 501 23.28 -2.51 23.17
CA GLY A 501 24.11 -3.47 23.88
C GLY A 501 24.41 -3.13 25.36
N GLY A 502 23.74 -2.12 25.92
CA GLY A 502 23.80 -1.84 27.36
C GLY A 502 22.84 -2.74 28.14
N GLU A 503 23.32 -3.48 29.11
CA GLU A 503 22.47 -4.22 30.04
C GLU A 503 22.13 -3.37 31.29
N GLY A 504 20.81 -3.26 31.59
CA GLY A 504 20.28 -2.63 32.81
C GLY A 504 20.05 -1.11 32.74
N GLU A 505 19.87 -0.48 33.91
CA GLU A 505 19.52 0.96 34.07
C GLU A 505 20.58 1.96 33.58
N ASN A 506 21.75 1.48 33.15
CA ASN A 506 22.86 2.29 32.68
C ASN A 506 22.94 2.47 31.16
N THR A 507 21.90 2.16 30.41
CA THR A 507 21.87 2.48 28.96
C THR A 507 21.81 3.98 28.75
N ASN A 508 22.80 4.54 28.03
CA ASN A 508 22.80 5.95 27.66
C ASN A 508 21.62 6.23 26.72
N SER A 509 20.59 6.87 27.23
CA SER A 509 19.42 7.24 26.47
C SER A 509 19.06 8.70 26.75
N PHE A 510 18.91 9.48 25.69
CA PHE A 510 18.56 10.89 25.79
C PHE A 510 17.71 11.33 24.60
N THR A 511 17.06 12.47 24.72
CA THR A 511 16.25 13.05 23.65
C THR A 511 16.90 14.33 23.16
N VAL A 512 16.90 14.52 21.84
CA VAL A 512 17.25 15.77 21.17
C VAL A 512 16.04 16.27 20.36
N THR A 513 15.88 17.58 20.24
CA THR A 513 14.74 18.18 19.54
C THR A 513 15.20 19.12 18.45
N GLY A 514 14.39 19.25 17.42
CA GLY A 514 14.62 20.14 16.30
C GLY A 514 13.32 20.46 15.58
N SER A 515 13.41 21.02 14.40
CA SER A 515 12.26 21.23 13.52
C SER A 515 12.63 20.90 12.08
N LEU A 516 11.68 20.36 11.33
CA LEU A 516 11.84 19.99 9.94
C LEU A 516 10.84 20.78 9.10
N SER A 517 11.33 21.48 8.08
CA SER A 517 10.45 22.15 7.12
C SER A 517 10.05 21.17 6.02
N MET A 518 8.74 21.01 5.80
CA MET A 518 8.12 20.19 4.76
C MET A 518 7.14 21.04 3.94
N GLU A 519 7.61 22.17 3.41
CA GLU A 519 6.75 23.21 2.81
C GLU A 519 6.07 22.75 1.52
N SER A 520 6.67 21.85 0.77
CA SER A 520 6.12 21.36 -0.48
C SER A 520 5.68 19.90 -0.38
N LYS A 521 4.47 19.60 -0.86
CA LYS A 521 4.00 18.22 -1.05
C LYS A 521 4.90 17.44 -2.00
N GLU A 522 5.58 18.13 -2.90
CA GLU A 522 6.45 17.54 -3.95
C GLU A 522 7.90 17.34 -3.48
N GLU A 523 8.31 18.01 -2.39
CA GLU A 523 9.65 17.86 -1.83
C GLU A 523 9.81 16.48 -1.22
N LYS A 524 10.59 15.65 -1.89
CA LYS A 524 10.78 14.25 -1.50
C LYS A 524 11.99 14.02 -0.59
N ASN A 525 13.05 14.82 -0.76
CA ASN A 525 14.31 14.64 -0.05
C ASN A 525 14.48 15.71 1.01
N LEU A 526 14.59 15.30 2.24
CA LEU A 526 14.75 16.14 3.41
C LEU A 526 16.06 15.80 4.10
N SER A 527 16.72 16.79 4.68
CA SER A 527 17.89 16.59 5.52
C SER A 527 17.68 17.35 6.82
N LEU A 528 17.83 16.65 7.93
CA LEU A 528 17.67 17.23 9.25
C LEU A 528 18.99 17.17 10.01
N THR A 529 19.49 18.32 10.44
CA THR A 529 20.65 18.39 11.33
C THR A 529 20.20 18.93 12.68
N ILE A 530 20.49 18.18 13.73
CA ILE A 530 20.21 18.56 15.13
C ILE A 530 21.53 18.71 15.87
N GLY A 531 21.68 19.83 16.57
CA GLY A 531 22.90 20.18 17.25
C GLY A 531 23.92 20.89 16.33
N GLU A 532 25.03 21.29 16.90
CA GLU A 532 26.11 21.96 16.21
C GLU A 532 27.31 21.03 16.06
N PRO A 533 28.05 21.04 14.94
CA PRO A 533 29.28 20.27 14.80
C PRO A 533 30.25 20.53 15.94
N LEU A 534 30.85 19.48 16.47
CA LEU A 534 31.80 19.57 17.56
C LEU A 534 33.20 19.36 17.01
N TYR A 535 34.12 20.21 17.45
CA TYR A 535 35.53 20.21 17.02
C TYR A 535 36.42 19.82 18.20
N PRO A 536 37.48 19.04 17.99
CA PRO A 536 38.41 18.65 19.04
C PRO A 536 39.26 19.85 19.47
N VAL A 537 39.36 20.07 20.78
CA VAL A 537 40.19 21.05 21.42
C VAL A 537 41.07 20.35 22.43
N ARG A 538 42.39 20.42 22.27
CA ARG A 538 43.35 19.84 23.20
C ARG A 538 43.87 20.93 24.11
N PHE A 539 43.64 20.79 25.41
CA PHE A 539 44.18 21.68 26.42
C PHE A 539 45.45 21.06 26.98
N HIS A 540 46.51 21.83 27.00
CA HIS A 540 47.80 21.47 27.58
C HIS A 540 48.16 22.45 28.65
N PHE A 541 48.32 21.97 29.89
CA PHE A 541 48.74 22.78 31.01
C PHE A 541 50.11 22.32 31.50
N TYR A 542 51.04 23.25 31.60
CA TYR A 542 52.41 22.98 32.01
C TYR A 542 52.72 23.70 33.32
N SER A 543 53.22 22.93 34.30
CA SER A 543 53.73 23.43 35.59
C SER A 543 54.66 22.41 36.22
N SER A 544 55.80 22.86 36.76
CA SER A 544 56.77 22.00 37.46
C SER A 544 56.17 21.30 38.68
N LYS A 545 55.11 21.86 39.21
CA LYS A 545 54.41 21.35 40.41
C LYS A 545 53.12 20.57 40.13
N VAL A 546 52.80 20.32 38.82
CA VAL A 546 51.53 19.70 38.48
C VAL A 546 51.37 18.28 39.03
N GLN A 547 52.47 17.55 39.23
CA GLN A 547 52.47 16.23 39.87
C GLN A 547 51.96 16.23 41.30
N ALA A 548 52.13 17.36 42.00
CA ALA A 548 51.66 17.51 43.37
C ALA A 548 50.16 17.79 43.45
N ALA A 549 49.48 18.01 42.29
CA ALA A 549 48.06 18.26 42.23
C ALA A 549 47.29 16.94 42.29
N GLU A 550 46.35 16.79 43.21
CA GLU A 550 45.45 15.66 43.27
C GLU A 550 44.43 15.70 42.10
N ASN A 551 44.08 16.88 41.67
CA ASN A 551 43.13 17.12 40.60
C ASN A 551 43.44 18.43 39.86
N VAL A 552 43.59 18.38 38.55
CA VAL A 552 43.63 19.56 37.72
C VAL A 552 42.28 19.65 36.99
N SER A 553 41.46 20.63 37.35
CA SER A 553 40.17 20.84 36.71
C SER A 553 40.25 21.86 35.57
N LEU A 554 39.45 21.64 34.54
CA LEU A 554 39.28 22.54 33.42
C LEU A 554 37.81 22.85 33.23
N THR A 555 37.49 24.13 33.23
CA THR A 555 36.16 24.62 32.85
C THR A 555 36.31 25.54 31.65
N ALA A 556 35.58 25.24 30.59
CA ALA A 556 35.55 26.08 29.39
C ALA A 556 34.10 26.40 29.01
N GLY A 557 33.82 27.64 28.65
CA GLY A 557 32.48 28.10 28.31
C GLY A 557 32.39 28.98 27.08
N ARG A 558 31.38 28.72 26.26
CA ARG A 558 31.09 29.54 25.07
C ARG A 558 30.53 30.89 25.51
N LEU A 559 31.05 31.96 24.94
CA LEU A 559 30.60 33.31 25.20
C LEU A 559 29.40 33.64 24.29
N ALA A 560 28.35 34.16 24.87
CA ALA A 560 27.21 34.74 24.13
C ALA A 560 27.48 36.19 23.80
N GLY A 561 27.94 36.50 22.58
CA GLY A 561 28.25 37.86 22.15
C GLY A 561 29.61 38.38 22.58
N ALA A 562 29.95 39.66 22.28
CA ALA A 562 31.18 40.25 22.67
C ALA A 562 31.23 40.45 24.19
N LEU A 563 32.13 39.68 24.83
CA LEU A 563 32.70 39.93 26.18
C LEU A 563 31.70 40.32 27.29
N GLU A 564 30.81 39.48 27.67
CA GLU A 564 30.15 39.54 28.97
C GLU A 564 30.53 38.35 29.85
N ALA A 565 30.54 38.53 31.16
CA ALA A 565 31.05 37.63 32.16
C ALA A 565 30.68 36.17 31.99
N PRO A 566 31.54 35.19 32.39
CA PRO A 566 31.26 33.77 32.23
C PRO A 566 30.00 33.38 33.00
N VAL A 567 29.00 32.96 32.25
CA VAL A 567 27.82 32.30 32.84
C VAL A 567 28.27 30.91 33.28
N GLU A 568 27.98 30.52 34.53
CA GLU A 568 28.19 29.18 35.03
C GLU A 568 27.66 28.16 34.06
N LEU A 569 28.55 27.24 33.68
CA LEU A 569 28.34 26.25 32.63
C LEU A 569 27.50 25.09 33.13
N LYS A 570 26.19 25.23 33.07
CA LYS A 570 25.27 24.10 33.16
C LYS A 570 24.72 23.78 31.80
N GLN A 571 24.69 22.51 31.46
CA GLN A 571 24.21 21.90 30.23
C GLN A 571 22.73 22.18 29.90
N ASP A 572 22.16 23.21 30.53
CA ASP A 572 20.77 23.61 30.43
C ASP A 572 20.65 24.84 29.52
N LYS A 573 19.89 24.69 28.44
CA LYS A 573 19.52 25.73 27.48
C LYS A 573 20.49 26.10 26.36
N GLY A 574 21.12 25.09 25.71
CA GLY A 574 21.78 25.33 24.42
C GLY A 574 23.12 26.09 24.47
N GLN A 575 23.74 26.18 25.62
CA GLN A 575 25.07 26.70 25.80
C GLN A 575 26.04 25.53 26.00
N PHE A 576 27.07 25.44 25.15
CA PHE A 576 28.09 24.41 25.28
C PHE A 576 29.13 24.79 26.33
N ALA A 577 29.42 23.81 27.19
CA ALA A 577 30.43 23.93 28.22
C ALA A 577 31.15 22.60 28.41
N PHE A 578 32.41 22.72 28.70
CA PHE A 578 33.22 21.58 29.12
C PHE A 578 33.60 21.81 30.59
N ASP A 579 33.25 20.86 31.44
CA ASP A 579 33.70 20.78 32.80
C ASP A 579 34.33 19.38 33.01
N GLY A 580 35.64 19.35 33.14
CA GLY A 580 36.38 18.10 33.17
C GLY A 580 37.67 18.21 33.94
N LYS A 581 38.39 17.10 33.98
CA LYS A 581 39.72 16.98 34.60
C LYS A 581 40.78 16.83 33.53
N LEU A 582 41.96 17.46 33.73
CA LEU A 582 43.11 17.18 32.96
C LEU A 582 43.80 15.92 33.47
N THR A 583 44.25 15.09 32.55
CA THR A 583 45.07 13.92 32.89
C THR A 583 46.50 14.39 33.09
N ILE A 584 47.09 14.08 34.22
CA ILE A 584 48.48 14.38 34.51
C ILE A 584 49.37 13.37 33.77
N ASP A 585 50.33 13.88 32.99
CA ASP A 585 51.30 13.05 32.30
C ASP A 585 52.36 12.56 33.31
N ALA A 586 52.28 11.29 33.65
CA ALA A 586 53.20 10.70 34.65
C ALA A 586 54.66 10.61 34.19
N GLU A 587 54.92 10.60 32.86
CA GLU A 587 56.28 10.51 32.31
C GLU A 587 56.93 11.89 32.20
N ALA A 588 56.18 12.88 31.76
CA ALA A 588 56.66 14.24 31.60
C ALA A 588 56.76 14.99 32.94
N GLY A 589 55.96 14.66 33.91
CA GLY A 589 56.01 15.20 35.28
C GLY A 589 55.64 16.66 35.48
N ASN A 590 55.52 17.41 34.39
CA ASN A 590 55.22 18.84 34.38
C ASN A 590 54.05 19.20 33.44
N HIS A 591 53.31 18.18 33.00
CA HIS A 591 52.28 18.35 31.97
C HIS A 591 50.97 17.69 32.42
N ALA A 592 49.85 18.38 32.18
CA ALA A 592 48.51 17.81 32.26
C ALA A 592 47.74 18.19 31.01
N TYR A 593 46.89 17.29 30.51
CA TYR A 593 46.17 17.48 29.28
C TYR A 593 44.70 17.03 29.37
N ALA A 594 43.87 17.62 28.49
CA ALA A 594 42.50 17.20 28.28
C ALA A 594 42.14 17.38 26.80
N LEU A 595 41.28 16.50 26.29
CA LEU A 595 40.64 16.65 25.00
C LEU A 595 39.13 16.93 25.23
N ALA A 596 38.71 18.09 24.73
CA ALA A 596 37.28 18.48 24.73
C ALA A 596 36.78 18.53 23.28
N TYR A 597 35.49 18.40 23.10
CA TYR A 597 34.79 18.59 21.81
C TYR A 597 33.80 19.74 21.97
N LEU A 598 34.01 20.81 21.29
CA LEU A 598 33.28 22.06 21.44
C LEU A 598 32.76 22.55 20.08
N PRO A 599 31.55 23.15 20.00
CA PRO A 599 31.08 23.79 18.78
C PRO A 599 31.91 25.03 18.43
N ALA A 600 31.79 25.50 17.19
CA ALA A 600 32.45 26.76 16.79
C ALA A 600 31.93 27.93 17.65
N GLY A 601 32.82 28.85 17.97
CA GLY A 601 32.49 30.02 18.76
C GLY A 601 33.65 30.56 19.58
N ASN A 602 33.39 31.60 20.37
CA ASN A 602 34.34 32.19 21.31
C ASN A 602 34.21 31.55 22.67
N TYR A 603 35.34 31.19 23.26
CA TYR A 603 35.35 30.49 24.55
C TYR A 603 36.23 31.19 25.56
N ARG A 604 35.83 31.07 26.82
CA ARG A 604 36.66 31.38 27.96
C ARG A 604 36.88 30.11 28.76
N PHE A 605 38.12 29.87 29.24
CA PHE A 605 38.41 28.68 30.04
C PHE A 605 39.22 29.06 31.28
N VAL A 606 39.12 28.21 32.31
CA VAL A 606 39.88 28.29 33.54
C VAL A 606 40.41 26.90 33.92
N ILE A 607 41.66 26.82 34.23
CA ILE A 607 42.34 25.63 34.77
C ILE A 607 42.65 25.91 36.25
N ASN A 608 42.17 25.02 37.13
CA ASN A 608 42.41 25.10 38.57
C ASN A 608 43.09 23.83 39.07
N THR A 609 44.23 23.98 39.68
CA THR A 609 45.05 22.86 40.20
C THR A 609 44.66 22.47 41.63
N GLY A 610 43.86 23.27 42.34
CA GLY A 610 43.61 23.09 43.77
C GLY A 610 44.80 23.40 44.68
N ILE A 611 45.94 23.76 44.14
CA ILE A 611 47.15 24.11 44.90
C ILE A 611 47.18 25.62 45.04
N THR A 612 47.17 26.15 46.23
CA THR A 612 47.09 27.59 46.52
C THR A 612 48.26 28.38 45.92
N GLU A 613 49.42 27.79 45.87
CA GLU A 613 50.65 28.42 45.33
C GLU A 613 50.60 28.53 43.79
N LEU A 614 49.86 27.67 43.10
CA LEU A 614 49.73 27.68 41.65
C LEU A 614 48.57 28.55 41.15
N GLY A 615 47.59 28.84 42.01
CA GLY A 615 46.41 29.60 41.64
C GLY A 615 45.60 29.00 40.51
N SER A 616 44.83 29.82 39.79
CA SER A 616 44.14 29.44 38.57
C SER A 616 44.79 30.07 37.34
N SER A 617 44.82 29.35 36.24
CA SER A 617 45.29 29.81 34.95
C SER A 617 44.18 29.71 33.92
N GLY A 618 44.08 30.61 32.99
CA GLY A 618 43.00 30.56 32.01
C GLY A 618 43.23 31.52 30.82
N GLY A 619 42.24 31.56 29.96
CA GLY A 619 42.31 32.38 28.75
C GLY A 619 41.03 32.35 27.95
N SER A 620 41.05 32.92 26.76
CA SER A 620 40.00 32.85 25.78
C SER A 620 40.59 32.35 24.44
N PHE A 621 39.74 31.67 23.67
CA PHE A 621 40.10 31.22 22.34
C PHE A 621 38.85 31.23 21.45
N THR A 622 39.07 31.25 20.12
CA THR A 622 38.00 31.19 19.12
C THR A 622 38.16 29.90 18.34
N LEU A 623 37.07 29.15 18.20
CA LEU A 623 36.95 28.04 17.28
C LEU A 623 36.18 28.53 16.05
N ASP A 624 36.86 28.61 14.91
CA ASP A 624 36.26 28.99 13.66
C ASP A 624 35.97 27.72 12.82
N SER A 625 34.73 27.60 12.39
CA SER A 625 34.30 26.47 11.55
C SER A 625 35.02 26.39 10.20
N GLU A 626 35.62 27.49 9.74
CA GLU A 626 36.40 27.51 8.50
C GLU A 626 37.84 27.04 8.69
N THR A 627 38.42 27.23 9.87
CA THR A 627 39.83 26.88 10.18
C THR A 627 39.99 25.45 10.66
N VAL A 628 38.93 24.82 11.19
CA VAL A 628 38.99 23.41 11.68
C VAL A 628 38.49 22.47 10.60
N LYS A 629 39.21 22.35 9.48
CA LYS A 629 38.79 21.52 8.33
C LYS A 629 39.28 20.07 8.38
N ALA A 630 40.12 19.65 9.30
CA ALA A 630 40.64 18.29 9.33
C ALA A 630 40.13 17.53 10.53
N GLU A 631 39.57 16.36 10.29
CA GLU A 631 39.10 15.43 11.36
C GLU A 631 40.16 15.04 12.37
N ASP A 632 41.45 15.31 12.07
CA ASP A 632 42.61 14.97 12.90
C ASP A 632 43.40 16.16 13.47
N ALA A 633 43.11 17.40 13.08
CA ALA A 633 43.82 18.58 13.56
C ALA A 633 42.97 19.37 14.55
N GLY A 634 42.96 18.94 15.80
CA GLY A 634 42.34 19.72 16.87
C GLY A 634 43.10 21.02 17.15
N THR A 635 42.37 22.01 17.67
CA THR A 635 42.99 23.24 18.18
C THR A 635 43.71 22.97 19.50
N ASP A 636 45.03 23.27 19.54
CA ASP A 636 45.84 23.14 20.74
C ASP A 636 45.84 24.45 21.54
N ILE A 637 45.41 24.38 22.79
CA ILE A 637 45.44 25.49 23.74
C ILE A 637 46.47 25.16 24.80
N THR A 638 47.59 25.85 24.74
CA THR A 638 48.70 25.67 25.69
C THR A 638 48.67 26.78 26.74
N VAL A 639 48.66 26.38 27.99
CA VAL A 639 48.62 27.27 29.14
C VAL A 639 49.78 26.94 30.09
N LEU A 640 50.48 27.94 30.49
CA LEU A 640 51.48 27.86 31.55
C LEU A 640 50.88 28.33 32.89
N ASN A 641 51.38 27.75 33.98
CA ASN A 641 51.02 28.26 35.28
C ASN A 641 51.51 29.70 35.46
N ALA A 642 50.61 30.58 35.89
CA ALA A 642 50.89 32.00 35.99
C ALA A 642 52.01 32.29 37.02
N ALA A 643 52.09 31.54 38.11
CA ALA A 643 53.11 31.72 39.14
C ALA A 643 54.50 31.31 38.66
N GLU A 644 54.62 30.27 37.84
CA GLU A 644 55.90 29.78 37.31
C GLU A 644 56.45 30.59 36.14
N ALA A 645 55.58 31.20 35.39
CA ALA A 645 55.98 32.05 34.25
C ALA A 645 56.82 33.29 34.67
N LEU A 646 56.78 33.62 35.97
CA LEU A 646 57.52 34.74 36.55
C LEU A 646 58.98 34.42 36.85
N GLU A 647 59.37 33.17 36.87
CA GLU A 647 60.72 32.70 37.08
C GLU A 647 61.49 32.46 35.78
N GLY A 648 60.81 32.51 34.63
CA GLY A 648 61.36 32.23 33.33
C GLY A 648 61.63 33.47 32.44
N GLU A 649 62.53 33.28 31.47
CA GLU A 649 62.78 34.27 30.43
C GLU A 649 61.81 34.05 29.24
N LEU A 650 61.20 35.11 28.70
CA LEU A 650 60.40 35.08 27.49
C LEU A 650 61.33 35.16 26.26
N ASP A 651 61.36 34.11 25.47
CA ASP A 651 62.28 34.02 24.32
C ASP A 651 61.64 34.50 23.01
N LEU A 652 62.02 35.67 22.54
CA LEU A 652 61.51 36.27 21.30
C LEU A 652 61.96 35.51 20.05
N SER A 653 62.99 34.67 20.10
CA SER A 653 63.40 33.86 18.97
C SER A 653 62.44 32.75 18.60
N LEU A 654 61.52 32.42 19.49
CA LEU A 654 60.54 31.38 19.29
C LEU A 654 59.22 31.90 18.67
N GLY A 655 58.94 33.20 18.78
CA GLY A 655 57.70 33.80 18.27
C GLY A 655 57.44 35.20 18.81
N ASN A 656 56.40 35.86 18.31
CA ASN A 656 56.01 37.19 18.80
C ASN A 656 55.69 37.14 20.30
N ILE A 657 56.03 38.21 21.00
CA ILE A 657 55.62 38.42 22.39
C ILE A 657 54.69 39.65 22.41
N SER A 658 53.52 39.49 23.00
CA SER A 658 52.52 40.54 23.10
C SER A 658 52.07 40.72 24.56
N PHE A 659 52.12 41.95 25.03
CA PHE A 659 51.51 42.37 26.28
C PHE A 659 50.27 43.18 25.99
N SER A 660 49.15 42.76 26.57
CA SER A 660 47.85 43.43 26.43
C SER A 660 47.11 43.48 27.76
N GLU A 661 46.12 44.31 27.89
CA GLU A 661 45.20 44.25 29.02
C GLU A 661 43.85 43.67 28.54
N GLU A 662 43.37 42.68 29.24
CA GLU A 662 42.04 42.08 29.05
C GLU A 662 41.29 42.04 30.40
N ASP A 663 40.10 42.59 30.45
CA ASP A 663 39.26 42.66 31.66
C ASP A 663 39.99 43.27 32.88
N GLY A 664 40.83 44.29 32.64
CA GLY A 664 41.61 44.94 33.70
C GLY A 664 42.82 44.14 34.18
N LYS A 665 43.22 43.11 33.47
CA LYS A 665 44.30 42.22 33.84
C LYS A 665 45.37 42.14 32.73
N LEU A 666 46.64 42.25 33.11
CA LEU A 666 47.73 42.09 32.17
C LEU A 666 47.78 40.68 31.61
N THR A 667 47.75 40.56 30.30
CA THR A 667 47.81 39.33 29.57
C THR A 667 49.08 39.31 28.71
N ILE A 668 49.82 38.17 28.71
CA ILE A 668 51.02 38.00 27.92
C ILE A 668 50.78 36.82 26.96
N LEU A 669 50.97 37.07 25.67
CA LEU A 669 50.97 36.05 24.63
C LEU A 669 52.39 35.88 24.13
N TYR A 670 52.90 34.65 24.14
CA TYR A 670 54.26 34.37 23.70
C TYR A 670 54.39 32.93 23.19
N SER A 671 55.52 32.63 22.51
CA SER A 671 55.82 31.27 22.09
C SER A 671 56.88 30.65 22.97
N LYS A 672 56.82 29.35 23.17
CA LYS A 672 57.81 28.55 23.90
C LYS A 672 57.96 27.20 23.25
N THR A 673 59.06 26.51 23.56
CA THR A 673 59.25 25.12 23.20
C THR A 673 58.53 24.23 24.23
N ASP A 674 57.69 23.30 23.80
CA ASP A 674 57.04 22.32 24.65
C ASP A 674 58.00 21.16 25.04
N GLY A 675 57.48 20.21 25.82
CA GLY A 675 58.27 19.04 26.27
C GLY A 675 58.66 18.09 25.13
N SER A 676 58.08 18.22 23.94
CA SER A 676 58.43 17.46 22.73
C SER A 676 59.46 18.20 21.82
N GLY A 677 59.82 19.41 22.17
CA GLY A 677 60.69 20.28 21.37
C GLY A 677 59.96 21.07 20.28
N GLN A 678 58.63 21.07 20.27
CA GLN A 678 57.86 21.89 19.32
C GLN A 678 57.60 23.30 19.89
N VAL A 679 57.59 24.30 18.99
CA VAL A 679 57.24 25.67 19.35
C VAL A 679 55.71 25.81 19.43
N VAL A 680 55.20 26.18 20.58
CA VAL A 680 53.77 26.36 20.87
C VAL A 680 53.50 27.78 21.37
N THR A 681 52.31 28.32 21.06
CA THR A 681 51.91 29.62 21.57
C THR A 681 51.31 29.48 22.96
N ALA A 682 51.77 30.24 23.90
CA ALA A 682 51.34 30.26 25.28
C ALA A 682 50.73 31.61 25.63
N ARG A 683 49.73 31.59 26.53
CA ARG A 683 49.03 32.77 27.01
C ARG A 683 49.03 32.79 28.52
N LEU A 684 49.49 33.85 29.10
CA LEU A 684 49.47 34.13 30.52
C LEU A 684 48.47 35.25 30.79
N ILE A 685 47.51 35.01 31.61
CA ILE A 685 46.50 36.01 32.02
C ILE A 685 46.63 36.31 33.48
N ASP A 686 46.09 37.47 33.89
CA ASP A 686 46.07 37.93 35.26
C ASP A 686 47.49 38.21 35.82
N GLN A 687 48.36 38.72 34.97
CA GLN A 687 49.72 39.11 35.34
C GLN A 687 49.71 40.48 36.04
N SER A 688 50.75 40.73 36.80
CA SER A 688 50.90 41.99 37.59
C SER A 688 51.82 42.97 36.89
N TYR A 689 51.42 44.23 36.83
CA TYR A 689 52.25 45.34 36.42
C TYR A 689 53.43 45.61 37.38
N ASP A 690 53.35 45.11 38.61
CA ASP A 690 54.42 45.27 39.59
C ASP A 690 55.63 44.41 39.32
N LYS A 691 55.53 43.46 38.39
CA LYS A 691 56.58 42.52 38.04
C LYS A 691 57.39 43.00 36.85
N CYS A 692 58.66 42.53 36.81
CA CYS A 692 59.56 42.80 35.73
C CYS A 692 59.69 41.54 34.86
N TYR A 693 59.41 41.69 33.55
CA TYR A 693 59.46 40.58 32.59
C TYR A 693 60.76 40.60 31.82
N ARG A 694 61.47 39.46 31.78
CA ARG A 694 62.72 39.31 30.99
C ARG A 694 62.42 38.82 29.60
N ILE A 695 62.93 39.56 28.61
CA ILE A 695 62.85 39.21 27.20
C ILE A 695 64.25 38.88 26.69
N THR A 696 64.41 37.71 26.10
CA THR A 696 65.71 37.25 25.54
C THR A 696 65.50 36.76 24.11
N SER A 697 66.63 36.48 23.40
CA SER A 697 66.62 35.86 22.08
C SER A 697 67.47 34.58 22.02
N SER A 698 67.76 33.94 23.14
CA SER A 698 68.55 32.70 23.20
C SER A 698 69.90 32.78 22.41
N GLY A 699 70.43 33.96 22.24
CA GLY A 699 71.68 34.19 21.49
C GLY A 699 71.56 34.21 19.96
N ASN A 700 70.33 34.14 19.40
CA ASN A 700 70.09 34.21 17.97
C ASN A 700 69.52 35.58 17.57
N ASN A 701 69.86 36.05 16.33
CA ASN A 701 69.26 37.23 15.77
C ASN A 701 67.80 36.96 15.42
N VAL A 702 66.90 37.80 15.90
CA VAL A 702 65.44 37.67 15.66
C VAL A 702 65.13 38.50 14.40
N GLU A 703 64.78 37.81 13.32
CA GLU A 703 64.40 38.44 12.05
C GLU A 703 62.93 38.50 11.74
N LYS A 704 62.12 37.58 12.33
CA LYS A 704 60.71 37.41 11.98
C LYS A 704 59.72 37.86 13.05
N TYR A 705 60.20 38.00 14.28
CA TYR A 705 59.32 38.24 15.41
C TYR A 705 59.54 39.60 16.06
N HIS A 706 58.48 40.10 16.70
CA HIS A 706 58.48 41.40 17.34
C HIS A 706 57.83 41.37 18.73
N LEU A 707 58.18 42.31 19.54
CA LEU A 707 57.56 42.56 20.83
C LEU A 707 56.49 43.65 20.66
N SER A 708 55.27 43.38 21.07
CA SER A 708 54.19 44.39 21.08
C SER A 708 53.64 44.64 22.48
N VAL A 709 53.36 45.87 22.79
CA VAL A 709 52.75 46.31 24.05
C VAL A 709 51.53 47.15 23.72
N ASN A 710 50.36 46.73 24.26
CA ASN A 710 49.09 47.42 24.12
C ASN A 710 48.38 47.41 25.47
N THR A 711 48.86 48.20 26.39
CA THR A 711 48.33 48.34 27.77
C THR A 711 47.78 49.74 28.01
N PRO A 712 46.80 49.96 28.95
CA PRO A 712 46.32 51.29 29.26
C PRO A 712 47.35 52.14 29.98
N ALA A 713 47.15 53.45 29.97
CA ALA A 713 48.05 54.41 30.63
C ALA A 713 48.19 54.21 32.14
N SER A 714 47.26 53.50 32.76
CA SER A 714 47.27 53.21 34.20
C SER A 714 48.20 52.07 34.60
N GLY A 715 48.73 51.33 33.62
CA GLY A 715 49.62 50.18 33.83
C GLY A 715 51.04 50.43 33.32
N GLU A 716 52.01 50.57 34.23
CA GLU A 716 53.44 50.71 33.90
C GLU A 716 54.07 49.32 33.76
N LEU A 717 54.34 48.87 32.50
CA LEU A 717 54.98 47.60 32.23
C LEU A 717 56.51 47.70 32.37
N LYS A 718 57.14 46.82 33.16
CA LYS A 718 58.56 46.75 33.34
C LYS A 718 59.20 45.58 32.57
N LEU A 719 60.07 45.90 31.64
CA LEU A 719 60.75 44.89 30.82
C LEU A 719 62.25 44.93 31.03
N VAL A 720 62.86 43.76 31.17
CA VAL A 720 64.30 43.59 31.08
C VAL A 720 64.61 42.95 29.74
N LEU A 721 65.36 43.68 28.90
CA LEU A 721 65.86 43.15 27.62
C LEU A 721 67.27 42.59 27.86
N LYS A 722 67.40 41.27 27.81
CA LYS A 722 68.62 40.54 28.10
C LYS A 722 69.15 39.91 26.85
N ASN A 723 70.39 40.36 26.44
CA ASN A 723 71.07 39.78 25.28
C ASN A 723 70.18 39.68 24.03
N LEU A 724 69.36 40.70 23.80
CA LEU A 724 68.34 40.72 22.76
C LEU A 724 68.93 41.43 21.50
N THR A 725 69.00 40.68 20.38
CA THR A 725 69.31 41.21 19.07
C THR A 725 68.12 40.99 18.14
N ILE A 726 67.49 42.05 17.66
CA ILE A 726 66.39 42.01 16.70
C ILE A 726 66.82 42.77 15.44
N THR A 727 66.86 42.10 14.31
CA THR A 727 67.09 42.67 12.99
C THR A 727 65.97 42.26 12.07
N PRO A 728 64.86 43.02 12.01
CA PRO A 728 63.70 42.62 11.24
C PRO A 728 64.03 42.50 9.75
N ALA A 729 63.56 41.40 9.12
CA ALA A 729 63.74 41.19 7.67
C ALA A 729 62.77 42.06 6.84
N GLU A 730 61.74 42.59 7.47
CA GLU A 730 60.68 43.45 6.87
C GLU A 730 60.57 44.78 7.65
N ALA A 731 59.84 45.74 7.12
CA ALA A 731 59.63 47.06 7.75
C ALA A 731 58.70 47.00 8.94
N ILE A 732 58.96 46.12 9.92
CA ILE A 732 58.20 45.95 11.17
C ILE A 732 59.11 46.55 12.30
N ALA A 733 58.50 47.36 13.16
CA ALA A 733 59.20 47.81 14.34
C ALA A 733 59.55 46.66 15.27
N PRO A 734 60.82 46.46 15.68
CA PRO A 734 61.20 45.37 16.58
C PRO A 734 60.41 45.36 17.92
N ILE A 735 60.14 46.55 18.39
CA ILE A 735 59.32 46.80 19.58
C ILE A 735 58.23 47.80 19.20
N GLN A 736 56.96 47.41 19.38
CA GLN A 736 55.81 48.24 19.11
C GLN A 736 55.10 48.53 20.42
N ILE A 737 55.00 49.82 20.76
CA ILE A 737 54.27 50.28 21.92
C ILE A 737 53.06 51.06 21.38
N ASN A 738 51.86 50.51 21.59
CA ASN A 738 50.63 51.04 21.02
C ASN A 738 49.78 51.78 22.09
N GLY A 739 49.00 52.73 21.63
CA GLY A 739 48.08 53.46 22.48
C GLY A 739 48.78 54.30 23.56
N GLU A 740 48.24 54.23 24.76
CA GLU A 740 48.71 54.98 25.93
C GLU A 740 49.65 54.18 26.84
N SER A 741 50.19 53.05 26.35
CA SER A 741 51.03 52.12 27.10
C SER A 741 52.27 52.81 27.67
N GLN A 742 52.56 52.58 28.93
CA GLN A 742 53.79 53.02 29.60
C GLN A 742 54.70 51.82 29.82
N VAL A 743 55.93 51.91 29.32
CA VAL A 743 56.92 50.82 29.40
C VAL A 743 58.23 51.36 29.94
N ILE A 744 58.69 50.79 31.05
CA ILE A 744 60.06 50.99 31.53
C ILE A 744 60.92 49.81 31.07
N THR A 745 61.96 50.10 30.36
CA THR A 745 62.88 49.11 29.81
C THR A 745 64.20 49.18 30.53
N TYR A 746 64.65 48.05 31.03
CA TYR A 746 65.95 47.83 31.58
C TYR A 746 66.81 47.02 30.58
N LEU A 747 68.06 47.38 30.39
CA LEU A 747 68.98 46.62 29.55
C LEU A 747 69.89 45.77 30.42
N GLU A 748 69.97 44.47 30.18
CA GLU A 748 70.86 43.53 30.88
C GLU A 748 71.75 42.80 29.89
N GLY A 749 73.08 42.92 30.04
CA GLY A 749 74.07 42.32 29.18
C GLY A 749 74.85 43.39 28.37
N GLU A 750 75.84 42.91 27.56
CA GLU A 750 76.72 43.79 26.70
C GLU A 750 76.00 44.21 25.41
#